data_d6e16f8b59df40666cac228efbd8bb56
#
_entry.id   d6e16f8b59df40666cac228efbd8bb56
#
_cell.length_a   1.000
_cell.length_b   1.000
_cell.length_c   1.000
_cell.angle_alpha   90.00
_cell.angle_beta   90.00
_cell.angle_gamma   90.00
#
_symmetry.space_group_name_H-M   'P 1'
#
loop_
_entity.id
_entity.type
_entity.pdbx_description
1 polymer ?
#
loop_
_entity_poly.entity_id
_entity_poly.type
_entity_poly.pdbx_seq_one_letter_code
_entity_poly.pdbx_strand_id
1 'polypeptide(L)'
;MLCENCQQYPATIHLRTKINGTNREISLCQNCYQQLKNEQGNINNMNNEFFSDFDDLFSALNGQNSNKNNQNGPMNRGNGSGSNNGNNRQNSILAQYGTDLTDLAKKGKIDPVIGRDKEIARVIEILNRRTKNNPVLIGEAGVGKTAVVEGLAQQIVDGSVPEKLQNKRIISLNMVSMVQGTGVRGQFEQRMQKLIKELEEQSDVILFIDEIHEIVGAGNAEGGMDAGNIIKPALARGELQLIGATTIKEYRNIEKDSALARRFQPVDVKEPSIDETIKILQGIRKRYEDYHHVKYTDDSIEAAVNLSSRYIQDRFLPDKAIDLLDEAGSRMNLTIPYVDSAKIEERLTAAKDLKEQASQNEDYEKAAYYRDQVEKYEKLKDQKVDPDKIPTITEKIMNKIVEEKTNIPVGDLQKQEKNQLKNLEDDLQTNVIGQNDAVATVSRAIRRNRVGFNKSGRPIGSFLFVGPTGVGKTELAKQLAHQIFGSEDAMIRFDMSEYMEPYSVSKLIGSAPGYVGYEEAGQLTEQVRHNPYSLILFDEIEKAHPDVLHLFLQILDDGRLTDSQGRTVSFKDTIIIMTSNAGQGIKEASVGFAAENTKEEQFKRVLGQYFKPEFLNRLDDIVEFNPLEKKELIKIVDLMLANTNKMISDHNLHINVTDSAKEKLVEEGYNPAMGARPLRRTIQEEIEDKVADYTLDHSDANDLIADLVDNQIVISNN
;
A
#
# COMPACT_ATOMS: atom_id res chain seq x y z
N MET A 1 26.73 -31.83 28.43
CA MET A 1 25.75 -30.82 28.02
C MET A 1 24.38 -31.46 28.04
N LEU A 2 23.34 -30.74 28.44
CA LEU A 2 21.96 -31.19 28.32
C LEU A 2 21.47 -31.04 26.88
N CYS A 3 20.51 -31.86 26.50
CA CYS A 3 19.91 -31.81 25.14
C CYS A 3 19.25 -30.43 24.88
N GLU A 4 19.57 -29.81 23.78
CA GLU A 4 19.04 -28.48 23.43
C GLU A 4 17.52 -28.47 23.19
N ASN A 5 16.93 -29.61 22.81
CA ASN A 5 15.50 -29.73 22.55
C ASN A 5 14.66 -29.96 23.82
N CYS A 6 15.00 -30.96 24.63
CA CYS A 6 14.20 -31.30 25.82
C CYS A 6 14.74 -30.77 27.14
N GLN A 7 16.02 -30.34 27.19
CA GLN A 7 16.73 -29.84 28.37
C GLN A 7 16.72 -30.77 29.61
N GLN A 8 16.26 -32.02 29.46
CA GLN A 8 16.10 -32.97 30.55
C GLN A 8 17.15 -34.09 30.55
N TYR A 9 17.62 -34.54 29.40
CA TYR A 9 18.57 -35.63 29.29
C TYR A 9 19.93 -35.18 28.75
N PRO A 10 21.02 -35.87 29.09
CA PRO A 10 22.34 -35.56 28.54
C PRO A 10 22.35 -35.74 27.03
N ALA A 11 22.94 -34.76 26.31
CA ALA A 11 23.11 -34.84 24.88
C ALA A 11 24.19 -35.87 24.52
N THR A 12 23.80 -36.86 23.70
CA THR A 12 24.69 -37.94 23.23
C THR A 12 24.99 -37.88 21.76
N ILE A 13 24.29 -37.02 21.02
CA ILE A 13 24.43 -36.84 19.57
C ILE A 13 24.70 -35.38 19.29
N HIS A 14 25.83 -35.11 18.65
CA HIS A 14 26.29 -33.77 18.27
C HIS A 14 26.27 -33.64 16.75
N LEU A 15 25.40 -32.77 16.25
CA LEU A 15 25.26 -32.48 14.82
C LEU A 15 25.97 -31.17 14.51
N ARG A 16 26.92 -31.18 13.57
CA ARG A 16 27.59 -29.98 13.08
C ARG A 16 27.03 -29.61 11.71
N THR A 17 26.53 -28.41 11.59
CA THR A 17 26.00 -27.87 10.35
C THR A 17 26.59 -26.51 10.06
N LYS A 18 26.71 -26.17 8.77
CA LYS A 18 27.24 -24.89 8.30
C LYS A 18 26.10 -24.14 7.62
N ILE A 19 25.53 -23.13 8.31
CA ILE A 19 24.44 -22.28 7.81
C ILE A 19 25.02 -20.88 7.58
N ASN A 20 24.86 -20.34 6.36
CA ASN A 20 25.35 -19.01 5.98
C ASN A 20 26.83 -18.73 6.33
N GLY A 21 27.69 -19.73 6.19
CA GLY A 21 29.11 -19.60 6.43
C GLY A 21 29.55 -19.75 7.90
N THR A 22 28.63 -19.83 8.86
CA THR A 22 28.91 -20.07 10.28
C THR A 22 28.67 -21.52 10.67
N ASN A 23 29.62 -22.13 11.39
CA ASN A 23 29.46 -23.48 11.93
C ASN A 23 28.58 -23.44 13.15
N ARG A 24 27.44 -24.16 13.15
CA ARG A 24 26.57 -24.33 14.32
C ARG A 24 26.58 -25.80 14.75
N GLU A 25 26.71 -26.07 16.01
CA GLU A 25 26.70 -27.39 16.61
C GLU A 25 25.44 -27.53 17.45
N ILE A 26 24.61 -28.54 17.17
CA ILE A 26 23.37 -28.83 17.86
C ILE A 26 23.53 -30.14 18.61
N SER A 27 23.22 -30.15 19.90
CA SER A 27 23.44 -31.28 20.80
C SER A 27 22.11 -31.86 21.26
N LEU A 28 21.81 -33.13 20.87
CA LEU A 28 20.55 -33.79 21.15
C LEU A 28 20.73 -35.09 21.95
N CYS A 29 19.74 -35.46 22.78
CA CYS A 29 19.66 -36.77 23.39
C CYS A 29 19.09 -37.79 22.37
N GLN A 30 19.32 -39.09 22.64
CA GLN A 30 18.94 -40.18 21.75
C GLN A 30 17.42 -40.26 21.50
N ASN A 31 16.60 -39.92 22.48
CA ASN A 31 15.15 -39.93 22.38
C ASN A 31 14.65 -38.78 21.46
N CYS A 32 15.15 -37.58 21.64
CA CYS A 32 14.80 -36.45 20.77
C CYS A 32 15.28 -36.65 19.33
N TYR A 33 16.43 -37.26 19.14
CA TYR A 33 16.92 -37.62 17.83
C TYR A 33 16.06 -38.70 17.16
N GLN A 34 15.61 -39.74 17.89
CA GLN A 34 14.72 -40.77 17.34
C GLN A 34 13.32 -40.24 17.05
N GLN A 35 12.79 -39.34 17.88
CA GLN A 35 11.51 -38.66 17.62
C GLN A 35 11.56 -37.87 16.33
N LEU A 36 12.56 -37.06 16.15
CA LEU A 36 12.79 -36.32 14.89
C LEU A 36 12.93 -37.24 13.67
N LYS A 37 13.52 -38.43 13.84
CA LYS A 37 13.68 -39.41 12.76
C LYS A 37 12.38 -40.16 12.43
N ASN A 38 11.51 -40.39 13.44
CA ASN A 38 10.24 -41.11 13.26
C ASN A 38 9.10 -40.22 12.75
N GLU A 39 9.16 -38.90 12.98
CA GLU A 39 8.20 -37.91 12.47
C GLU A 39 8.31 -37.68 10.93
N GLN A 40 9.36 -38.19 10.27
CA GLN A 40 9.50 -38.16 8.81
C GLN A 40 8.42 -38.93 8.02
N GLY A 41 7.53 -39.67 8.68
CA GLY A 41 6.45 -40.43 8.03
C GLY A 41 5.13 -39.69 7.82
N ASN A 42 4.93 -38.50 8.41
CA ASN A 42 3.60 -37.90 8.45
C ASN A 42 3.59 -36.36 8.54
N ILE A 43 4.36 -35.66 7.68
CA ILE A 43 4.32 -34.19 7.64
C ILE A 43 3.65 -33.71 6.33
N ASN A 44 2.32 -33.73 6.32
CA ASN A 44 1.51 -32.80 5.58
C ASN A 44 0.60 -32.07 6.60
N ASN A 45 0.87 -30.83 6.88
CA ASN A 45 0.20 -29.84 7.73
C ASN A 45 0.88 -29.58 9.07
N MET A 46 1.76 -28.56 9.07
CA MET A 46 1.76 -27.54 10.15
C MET A 46 2.73 -26.39 9.75
N ASN A 47 2.16 -25.23 9.52
CA ASN A 47 2.88 -23.95 9.44
C ASN A 47 3.48 -23.61 10.81
N ASN A 48 4.81 -23.52 10.91
CA ASN A 48 5.47 -22.76 11.96
C ASN A 48 6.88 -22.37 11.52
N GLU A 49 7.16 -21.08 11.53
CA GLU A 49 8.44 -20.46 11.14
C GLU A 49 9.69 -20.96 11.88
N PHE A 50 9.55 -21.86 12.84
CA PHE A 50 10.66 -22.45 13.60
C PHE A 50 11.27 -23.71 12.94
N PHE A 51 10.62 -24.26 11.90
CA PHE A 51 11.03 -25.51 11.25
C PHE A 51 11.62 -25.34 9.83
N SER A 52 11.58 -24.13 9.25
CA SER A 52 12.15 -23.88 7.91
C SER A 52 13.67 -24.15 7.85
N ASP A 53 14.37 -23.94 8.95
CA ASP A 53 15.82 -24.18 9.07
C ASP A 53 16.19 -25.68 9.18
N PHE A 54 15.22 -26.56 9.50
CA PHE A 54 15.43 -27.99 9.63
C PHE A 54 15.26 -28.77 8.32
N ASP A 55 14.40 -28.31 7.41
CA ASP A 55 14.20 -28.93 6.09
C ASP A 55 15.43 -28.77 5.20
N ASP A 56 16.12 -27.63 5.30
CA ASP A 56 17.40 -27.41 4.60
C ASP A 56 18.54 -28.28 5.16
N LEU A 57 18.50 -28.61 6.45
CA LEU A 57 19.47 -29.49 7.10
C LEU A 57 19.32 -30.94 6.63
N PHE A 58 18.07 -31.43 6.46
CA PHE A 58 17.80 -32.80 6.05
C PHE A 58 18.03 -33.05 4.56
N SER A 59 17.79 -32.07 3.72
CA SER A 59 18.11 -32.16 2.29
C SER A 59 19.61 -32.24 2.02
N ALA A 60 20.43 -31.57 2.85
CA ALA A 60 21.89 -31.65 2.78
C ALA A 60 22.46 -32.98 3.28
N LEU A 61 21.79 -33.70 4.19
CA LEU A 61 22.21 -35.01 4.72
C LEU A 61 21.87 -36.17 3.80
N ASN A 62 20.88 -36.04 2.92
CA ASN A 62 20.46 -37.13 2.00
C ASN A 62 21.20 -37.12 0.65
N GLY A 63 22.14 -36.22 0.42
CA GLY A 63 22.87 -36.00 -0.82
C GLY A 63 24.14 -36.85 -1.02
N GLN A 64 24.50 -37.76 -0.08
CA GLN A 64 25.69 -38.64 -0.25
C GLN A 64 25.38 -40.09 0.12
N ASN A 65 24.94 -40.86 -0.82
CA ASN A 65 25.44 -42.26 -1.10
C ASN A 65 24.48 -43.00 -2.00
N SER A 66 24.78 -43.06 -3.28
CA SER A 66 24.52 -44.22 -4.12
C SER A 66 25.39 -44.17 -5.36
N ASN A 67 26.58 -44.67 -5.21
CA ASN A 67 27.32 -45.18 -6.34
C ASN A 67 27.87 -46.55 -5.91
N LYS A 68 27.37 -47.63 -6.52
CA LYS A 68 28.12 -48.73 -7.08
C LYS A 68 27.31 -50.01 -7.32
N ASN A 69 27.34 -50.38 -8.60
CA ASN A 69 27.56 -51.75 -9.13
C ASN A 69 26.43 -52.79 -9.05
N ASN A 70 25.88 -53.09 -10.21
CA ASN A 70 26.39 -54.07 -11.22
C ASN A 70 25.85 -55.51 -11.08
N GLN A 71 25.34 -55.98 -12.18
CA GLN A 71 25.37 -57.34 -12.76
C GLN A 71 24.11 -58.22 -12.73
N ASN A 72 23.60 -58.38 -13.95
CA ASN A 72 23.27 -59.62 -14.65
C ASN A 72 22.15 -60.57 -14.20
N GLY A 73 21.11 -60.58 -15.03
CA GLY A 73 20.50 -61.70 -15.75
C GLY A 73 19.45 -62.52 -14.96
N PRO A 74 18.64 -63.36 -15.64
CA PRO A 74 18.05 -63.21 -16.96
C PRO A 74 16.51 -63.36 -17.00
N MET A 75 15.95 -63.06 -18.15
CA MET A 75 14.59 -63.31 -18.66
C MET A 75 13.70 -64.32 -17.95
N ASN A 76 12.48 -63.94 -17.68
CA ASN A 76 11.33 -64.83 -17.86
C ASN A 76 10.14 -64.09 -18.46
N ARG A 77 9.64 -64.59 -19.59
CA ARG A 77 8.42 -64.14 -20.28
C ARG A 77 7.22 -64.67 -19.51
N GLY A 78 6.30 -63.77 -19.19
CA GLY A 78 4.96 -64.11 -18.73
C GLY A 78 3.98 -63.08 -19.26
N ASN A 79 3.15 -63.52 -20.19
CA ASN A 79 2.03 -62.78 -20.80
C ASN A 79 0.95 -62.52 -19.75
N GLY A 80 0.48 -61.26 -19.63
CA GLY A 80 -0.64 -60.90 -18.75
C GLY A 80 -1.13 -59.53 -19.12
N SER A 81 -2.17 -59.45 -19.97
CA SER A 81 -2.95 -58.28 -20.28
C SER A 81 -3.61 -57.74 -18.97
N GLY A 82 -3.14 -56.63 -18.46
CA GLY A 82 -3.75 -55.90 -17.38
C GLY A 82 -3.52 -54.42 -17.61
N SER A 83 -4.61 -53.74 -17.89
CA SER A 83 -4.74 -52.30 -18.07
C SER A 83 -4.04 -51.52 -16.94
N ASN A 84 -2.87 -50.96 -17.26
CA ASN A 84 -2.09 -50.14 -16.32
C ASN A 84 -2.23 -48.66 -16.71
N ASN A 85 -3.39 -48.09 -16.36
CA ASN A 85 -3.72 -46.65 -16.59
C ASN A 85 -3.41 -45.75 -15.36
N GLY A 86 -2.73 -46.25 -14.34
CA GLY A 86 -2.48 -45.54 -13.07
C GLY A 86 -1.13 -44.84 -12.91
N ASN A 87 -0.07 -45.28 -13.65
CA ASN A 87 1.31 -44.82 -13.35
C ASN A 87 1.85 -43.69 -14.25
N ASN A 88 1.09 -43.20 -15.24
CA ASN A 88 1.56 -42.13 -16.12
C ASN A 88 1.22 -40.71 -15.61
N ARG A 89 0.39 -40.61 -14.57
CA ARG A 89 -0.01 -39.28 -14.04
C ARG A 89 1.03 -38.61 -13.14
N GLN A 90 1.95 -39.37 -12.56
CA GLN A 90 2.98 -38.84 -11.64
C GLN A 90 4.16 -38.15 -12.33
N ASN A 91 4.36 -38.34 -13.65
CA ASN A 91 5.42 -37.68 -14.42
C ASN A 91 4.93 -36.59 -15.40
N SER A 92 3.66 -36.19 -15.32
CA SER A 92 3.06 -35.13 -16.13
C SER A 92 3.52 -33.76 -15.65
N ILE A 93 4.04 -32.93 -16.55
CA ILE A 93 4.39 -31.54 -16.27
C ILE A 93 3.13 -30.72 -15.89
N LEU A 94 2.02 -30.99 -16.57
CA LEU A 94 0.72 -30.34 -16.26
C LEU A 94 0.23 -30.68 -14.87
N ALA A 95 0.47 -31.91 -14.39
CA ALA A 95 0.06 -32.30 -13.03
C ALA A 95 1.01 -31.72 -11.94
N GLN A 96 2.28 -31.47 -12.31
CA GLN A 96 3.29 -30.95 -11.37
C GLN A 96 3.23 -29.44 -11.20
N TYR A 97 2.99 -28.69 -12.28
CA TYR A 97 3.07 -27.22 -12.32
C TYR A 97 1.75 -26.54 -12.69
N GLY A 98 0.71 -27.31 -13.00
CA GLY A 98 -0.59 -26.84 -13.42
C GLY A 98 -1.67 -27.05 -12.36
N THR A 99 -2.62 -26.11 -12.28
CA THR A 99 -3.84 -26.22 -11.47
C THR A 99 -5.04 -26.34 -12.41
N ASP A 100 -5.80 -27.46 -12.30
CA ASP A 100 -6.99 -27.67 -13.10
C ASP A 100 -8.18 -26.86 -12.56
N LEU A 101 -8.48 -25.73 -13.20
CA LEU A 101 -9.59 -24.83 -12.83
C LEU A 101 -10.96 -25.51 -13.04
N THR A 102 -11.08 -26.37 -14.05
CA THR A 102 -12.33 -27.12 -14.32
C THR A 102 -12.63 -28.14 -13.21
N ASP A 103 -11.59 -28.78 -12.66
CA ASP A 103 -11.72 -29.68 -11.50
C ASP A 103 -12.09 -28.91 -10.21
N LEU A 104 -11.49 -27.72 -10.02
CA LEU A 104 -11.84 -26.82 -8.92
C LEU A 104 -13.30 -26.34 -9.02
N ALA A 105 -13.75 -26.03 -10.24
CA ALA A 105 -15.16 -25.66 -10.50
C ALA A 105 -16.12 -26.81 -10.13
N LYS A 106 -15.81 -28.04 -10.57
CA LYS A 106 -16.59 -29.26 -10.22
C LYS A 106 -16.69 -29.49 -8.72
N LYS A 107 -15.63 -29.15 -7.99
CA LYS A 107 -15.56 -29.27 -6.51
C LYS A 107 -16.21 -28.08 -5.77
N GLY A 108 -16.74 -27.10 -6.48
CA GLY A 108 -17.35 -25.88 -5.90
C GLY A 108 -16.34 -24.98 -5.15
N LYS A 109 -15.04 -25.06 -5.51
CA LYS A 109 -13.97 -24.29 -4.88
C LYS A 109 -13.68 -22.94 -5.57
N ILE A 110 -14.28 -22.69 -6.71
CA ILE A 110 -14.17 -21.41 -7.43
C ILE A 110 -15.23 -20.44 -6.92
N ASP A 111 -14.85 -19.18 -6.78
CA ASP A 111 -15.78 -18.13 -6.39
C ASP A 111 -16.80 -17.84 -7.49
N PRO A 112 -18.04 -17.47 -7.14
CA PRO A 112 -19.03 -17.12 -8.15
C PRO A 112 -18.58 -15.87 -8.93
N VAL A 113 -18.48 -16.00 -10.25
CA VAL A 113 -18.08 -14.92 -11.13
C VAL A 113 -19.32 -14.10 -11.53
N ILE A 114 -19.30 -12.83 -11.22
CA ILE A 114 -20.43 -11.91 -11.41
C ILE A 114 -20.00 -10.75 -12.30
N GLY A 115 -20.86 -10.38 -13.27
CA GLY A 115 -20.66 -9.17 -14.07
C GLY A 115 -19.60 -9.27 -15.17
N ARG A 116 -19.13 -10.49 -15.51
CA ARG A 116 -18.13 -10.75 -16.56
C ARG A 116 -18.66 -11.53 -17.76
N ASP A 117 -19.98 -11.59 -17.90
CA ASP A 117 -20.63 -12.40 -18.95
C ASP A 117 -20.22 -11.98 -20.37
N LYS A 118 -19.97 -10.68 -20.60
CA LYS A 118 -19.58 -10.15 -21.91
C LYS A 118 -18.15 -10.58 -22.28
N GLU A 119 -17.25 -10.49 -21.34
CA GLU A 119 -15.84 -10.88 -21.52
C GLU A 119 -15.75 -12.40 -21.69
N ILE A 120 -16.47 -13.19 -20.89
CA ILE A 120 -16.52 -14.66 -21.01
C ILE A 120 -17.09 -15.05 -22.37
N ALA A 121 -18.23 -14.46 -22.82
CA ALA A 121 -18.79 -14.71 -24.14
C ALA A 121 -17.80 -14.39 -25.26
N ARG A 122 -17.04 -13.30 -25.13
CA ARG A 122 -16.01 -12.91 -26.09
C ARG A 122 -14.85 -13.90 -26.12
N VAL A 123 -14.42 -14.40 -24.97
CA VAL A 123 -13.38 -15.46 -24.90
C VAL A 123 -13.87 -16.73 -25.57
N ILE A 124 -15.11 -17.15 -25.32
CA ILE A 124 -15.75 -18.32 -25.98
C ILE A 124 -15.80 -18.15 -27.50
N GLU A 125 -16.20 -16.98 -27.99
CA GLU A 125 -16.19 -16.68 -29.42
C GLU A 125 -14.78 -16.84 -30.03
N ILE A 126 -13.76 -16.32 -29.38
CA ILE A 126 -12.37 -16.37 -29.85
C ILE A 126 -11.89 -17.81 -29.85
N LEU A 127 -12.06 -18.56 -28.75
CA LEU A 127 -11.68 -19.98 -28.67
C LEU A 127 -12.33 -20.87 -29.74
N ASN A 128 -13.53 -20.50 -30.20
CA ASN A 128 -14.24 -21.23 -31.22
C ASN A 128 -13.79 -20.91 -32.66
N ARG A 129 -12.95 -19.87 -32.85
CA ARG A 129 -12.44 -19.49 -34.18
C ARG A 129 -11.49 -20.56 -34.74
N ARG A 130 -11.34 -20.55 -36.07
CA ARG A 130 -10.42 -21.43 -36.80
C ARG A 130 -8.96 -20.91 -36.67
N THR A 131 -8.79 -19.59 -36.70
CA THR A 131 -7.49 -18.90 -36.62
C THR A 131 -7.61 -17.78 -35.61
N LYS A 132 -6.49 -17.36 -34.99
CA LYS A 132 -6.46 -16.38 -33.88
C LYS A 132 -7.41 -16.80 -32.74
N ASN A 133 -7.30 -18.06 -32.36
CA ASN A 133 -8.14 -18.71 -31.35
C ASN A 133 -7.54 -18.66 -29.92
N ASN A 134 -6.56 -17.80 -29.71
CA ASN A 134 -5.91 -17.61 -28.41
C ASN A 134 -6.28 -16.22 -27.87
N PRO A 135 -7.23 -16.08 -26.94
CA PRO A 135 -7.57 -14.81 -26.32
C PRO A 135 -6.47 -14.39 -25.34
N VAL A 136 -6.23 -13.08 -25.27
CA VAL A 136 -5.40 -12.45 -24.21
C VAL A 136 -6.26 -11.42 -23.51
N LEU A 137 -6.49 -11.65 -22.22
CA LEU A 137 -7.19 -10.73 -21.33
C LEU A 137 -6.25 -9.56 -20.97
N ILE A 138 -6.64 -8.36 -21.32
CA ILE A 138 -5.85 -7.15 -21.10
C ILE A 138 -6.60 -6.24 -20.15
N GLY A 139 -5.92 -5.81 -19.09
CA GLY A 139 -6.49 -4.89 -18.10
C GLY A 139 -5.52 -4.64 -16.97
N GLU A 140 -5.82 -3.65 -16.14
CA GLU A 140 -5.01 -3.33 -14.97
C GLU A 140 -4.98 -4.49 -13.96
N ALA A 141 -4.00 -4.45 -13.01
CA ALA A 141 -3.94 -5.45 -11.94
C ALA A 141 -5.18 -5.30 -11.03
N GLY A 142 -5.78 -6.43 -10.62
CA GLY A 142 -6.92 -6.40 -9.71
C GLY A 142 -8.31 -6.19 -10.36
N VAL A 143 -8.41 -5.99 -11.70
CA VAL A 143 -9.71 -5.84 -12.36
C VAL A 143 -10.51 -7.15 -12.55
N GLY A 144 -9.93 -8.31 -12.18
CA GLY A 144 -10.60 -9.62 -12.26
C GLY A 144 -10.37 -10.36 -13.58
N LYS A 145 -9.18 -10.27 -14.18
CA LYS A 145 -8.81 -11.05 -15.38
C LYS A 145 -8.91 -12.56 -15.14
N THR A 146 -8.37 -13.04 -14.03
CA THR A 146 -8.40 -14.45 -13.63
C THR A 146 -9.84 -14.94 -13.41
N ALA A 147 -10.71 -14.09 -12.83
CA ALA A 147 -12.12 -14.40 -12.64
C ALA A 147 -12.87 -14.70 -13.96
N VAL A 148 -12.49 -14.03 -15.07
CA VAL A 148 -13.08 -14.33 -16.40
C VAL A 148 -12.78 -15.77 -16.81
N VAL A 149 -11.59 -16.28 -16.53
CA VAL A 149 -11.16 -17.65 -16.86
C VAL A 149 -11.83 -18.66 -15.93
N GLU A 150 -11.96 -18.33 -14.66
CA GLU A 150 -12.69 -19.12 -13.66
C GLU A 150 -14.18 -19.23 -14.02
N GLY A 151 -14.80 -18.13 -14.45
CA GLY A 151 -16.16 -18.12 -14.95
C GLY A 151 -16.33 -18.97 -16.21
N LEU A 152 -15.37 -18.95 -17.12
CA LEU A 152 -15.36 -19.86 -18.28
C LEU A 152 -15.26 -21.33 -17.83
N ALA A 153 -14.40 -21.64 -16.86
CA ALA A 153 -14.29 -23.00 -16.31
C ALA A 153 -15.62 -23.47 -15.69
N GLN A 154 -16.31 -22.57 -14.98
CA GLN A 154 -17.64 -22.87 -14.45
C GLN A 154 -18.67 -23.13 -15.54
N GLN A 155 -18.72 -22.29 -16.60
CA GLN A 155 -19.64 -22.46 -17.73
C GLN A 155 -19.35 -23.77 -18.50
N ILE A 156 -18.10 -24.20 -18.59
CA ILE A 156 -17.75 -25.52 -19.17
C ILE A 156 -18.34 -26.65 -18.34
N VAL A 157 -18.22 -26.57 -17.01
CA VAL A 157 -18.75 -27.59 -16.10
C VAL A 157 -20.29 -27.64 -16.15
N ASP A 158 -20.93 -26.48 -16.21
CA ASP A 158 -22.39 -26.34 -16.29
C ASP A 158 -22.95 -26.70 -17.69
N GLY A 159 -22.06 -26.97 -18.66
CA GLY A 159 -22.46 -27.26 -20.03
C GLY A 159 -23.03 -26.09 -20.83
N SER A 160 -22.88 -24.86 -20.35
CA SER A 160 -23.38 -23.62 -20.93
C SER A 160 -22.50 -23.07 -22.05
N VAL A 161 -21.64 -23.88 -22.64
CA VAL A 161 -20.71 -23.52 -23.71
C VAL A 161 -21.02 -24.31 -25.00
N PRO A 162 -20.57 -23.83 -26.18
CA PRO A 162 -20.70 -24.57 -27.42
C PRO A 162 -20.12 -25.98 -27.34
N GLU A 163 -20.70 -26.94 -28.07
CA GLU A 163 -20.32 -28.36 -28.08
C GLU A 163 -18.79 -28.60 -28.18
N LYS A 164 -18.13 -27.79 -28.99
CA LYS A 164 -16.65 -27.85 -29.18
C LYS A 164 -15.86 -27.60 -27.90
N LEU A 165 -16.40 -26.90 -26.89
CA LEU A 165 -15.76 -26.56 -25.64
C LEU A 165 -16.28 -27.38 -24.44
N GLN A 166 -17.37 -28.12 -24.54
CA GLN A 166 -18.01 -28.85 -23.43
C GLN A 166 -17.10 -29.88 -22.75
N ASN A 167 -16.16 -30.47 -23.49
CA ASN A 167 -15.24 -31.50 -22.96
C ASN A 167 -13.82 -30.95 -22.72
N LYS A 168 -13.67 -29.64 -22.74
CA LYS A 168 -12.36 -29.02 -22.51
C LYS A 168 -12.08 -28.85 -21.03
N ARG A 169 -10.81 -28.87 -20.68
CA ARG A 169 -10.30 -28.59 -19.34
C ARG A 169 -9.43 -27.34 -19.40
N ILE A 170 -9.56 -26.46 -18.42
CA ILE A 170 -8.70 -25.28 -18.31
C ILE A 170 -7.67 -25.56 -17.22
N ILE A 171 -6.39 -25.55 -17.61
CA ILE A 171 -5.27 -25.75 -16.69
C ILE A 171 -4.48 -24.44 -16.58
N SER A 172 -4.46 -23.86 -15.37
CA SER A 172 -3.66 -22.68 -15.04
C SER A 172 -2.21 -23.12 -14.78
N LEU A 173 -1.26 -22.58 -15.54
CA LEU A 173 0.16 -22.88 -15.42
C LEU A 173 0.87 -21.81 -14.58
N ASN A 174 1.62 -22.24 -13.57
CA ASN A 174 2.48 -21.36 -12.78
C ASN A 174 3.87 -21.27 -13.42
N MET A 175 4.15 -20.14 -14.08
CA MET A 175 5.42 -19.90 -14.76
C MET A 175 6.60 -19.79 -13.81
N VAL A 176 6.41 -19.14 -12.66
CA VAL A 176 7.47 -18.99 -11.63
C VAL A 176 7.96 -20.36 -11.15
N SER A 177 7.01 -21.27 -10.88
CA SER A 177 7.34 -22.65 -10.47
C SER A 177 8.06 -23.44 -11.55
N MET A 178 7.79 -23.16 -12.83
CA MET A 178 8.47 -23.78 -13.96
C MET A 178 9.94 -23.36 -14.07
N VAL A 179 10.27 -22.14 -13.67
CA VAL A 179 11.63 -21.57 -13.69
C VAL A 179 12.40 -21.96 -12.44
N GLN A 180 11.75 -22.11 -11.28
CA GLN A 180 12.40 -22.47 -10.02
C GLN A 180 13.17 -23.80 -10.11
N GLY A 181 14.39 -23.82 -9.53
CA GLY A 181 15.25 -25.02 -9.50
C GLY A 181 15.94 -25.34 -10.83
N THR A 182 15.84 -24.47 -11.83
CA THR A 182 16.56 -24.62 -13.09
C THR A 182 17.93 -23.93 -13.01
N GLY A 183 18.85 -24.50 -12.23
CA GLY A 183 20.23 -23.97 -12.10
C GLY A 183 21.06 -24.12 -13.38
N VAL A 184 20.60 -24.86 -14.37
CA VAL A 184 21.26 -25.09 -15.68
C VAL A 184 20.29 -24.72 -16.80
N ARG A 185 20.73 -23.84 -17.67
CA ARG A 185 20.03 -23.20 -18.78
C ARG A 185 19.09 -24.09 -19.62
N GLY A 186 19.46 -25.34 -19.84
CA GLY A 186 18.69 -26.28 -20.65
C GLY A 186 17.51 -26.97 -19.94
N GLN A 187 17.37 -26.85 -18.62
CA GLN A 187 16.34 -27.58 -17.90
C GLN A 187 14.95 -26.92 -18.08
N PHE A 188 14.86 -25.60 -18.09
CA PHE A 188 13.64 -24.89 -18.38
C PHE A 188 13.14 -25.14 -19.81
N GLU A 189 14.06 -25.06 -20.78
CA GLU A 189 13.74 -25.39 -22.18
C GLU A 189 13.22 -26.83 -22.34
N GLN A 190 13.84 -27.79 -21.66
CA GLN A 190 13.38 -29.17 -21.66
C GLN A 190 12.00 -29.33 -21.00
N ARG A 191 11.71 -28.60 -19.92
CA ARG A 191 10.40 -28.62 -19.29
C ARG A 191 9.34 -28.05 -20.23
N MET A 192 9.64 -26.91 -20.90
CA MET A 192 8.73 -26.31 -21.89
C MET A 192 8.47 -27.20 -23.08
N GLN A 193 9.51 -27.86 -23.62
CA GLN A 193 9.36 -28.82 -24.73
C GLN A 193 8.51 -30.03 -24.32
N LYS A 194 8.69 -30.56 -23.11
CA LYS A 194 7.87 -31.63 -22.56
C LYS A 194 6.41 -31.17 -22.37
N LEU A 195 6.20 -29.97 -21.85
CA LEU A 195 4.87 -29.37 -21.70
C LEU A 195 4.14 -29.29 -23.06
N ILE A 196 4.80 -28.74 -24.09
CA ILE A 196 4.20 -28.61 -25.41
C ILE A 196 3.84 -30.00 -25.97
N LYS A 197 4.75 -30.97 -25.86
CA LYS A 197 4.48 -32.34 -26.31
C LYS A 197 3.31 -32.99 -25.58
N GLU A 198 3.19 -32.76 -24.28
CA GLU A 198 2.06 -33.23 -23.47
C GLU A 198 0.73 -32.56 -23.89
N LEU A 199 0.76 -31.27 -24.22
CA LEU A 199 -0.42 -30.53 -24.74
C LEU A 199 -0.82 -30.95 -26.17
N GLU A 200 0.15 -31.32 -27.04
CA GLU A 200 -0.12 -31.86 -28.35
C GLU A 200 -0.83 -33.24 -28.27
N GLU A 201 -0.49 -34.04 -27.25
CA GLU A 201 -1.13 -35.33 -26.98
C GLU A 201 -2.51 -35.20 -26.31
N GLN A 202 -2.75 -34.11 -25.57
CA GLN A 202 -4.00 -33.83 -24.82
C GLN A 202 -4.78 -32.70 -25.48
N SER A 203 -5.47 -32.98 -26.54
CA SER A 203 -6.25 -32.00 -27.32
C SER A 203 -7.46 -31.39 -26.55
N ASP A 204 -7.79 -31.94 -25.40
CA ASP A 204 -8.89 -31.47 -24.51
C ASP A 204 -8.46 -30.34 -23.56
N VAL A 205 -7.18 -29.99 -23.50
CA VAL A 205 -6.65 -28.98 -22.59
C VAL A 205 -6.61 -27.61 -23.24
N ILE A 206 -7.08 -26.59 -22.51
CA ILE A 206 -6.85 -25.17 -22.75
C ILE A 206 -5.89 -24.69 -21.67
N LEU A 207 -4.74 -24.18 -22.07
CA LEU A 207 -3.75 -23.66 -21.15
C LEU A 207 -4.11 -22.21 -20.77
N PHE A 208 -4.13 -21.92 -19.47
CA PHE A 208 -4.22 -20.53 -18.97
C PHE A 208 -2.88 -20.11 -18.39
N ILE A 209 -2.39 -18.96 -18.82
CA ILE A 209 -1.15 -18.38 -18.32
C ILE A 209 -1.47 -16.95 -17.86
N ASP A 210 -1.41 -16.77 -16.56
CA ASP A 210 -1.44 -15.42 -15.99
C ASP A 210 -0.06 -14.77 -16.20
N GLU A 211 -0.05 -13.46 -16.37
CA GLU A 211 1.17 -12.69 -16.69
C GLU A 211 1.94 -13.24 -17.90
N ILE A 212 1.21 -13.49 -19.00
CA ILE A 212 1.78 -14.10 -20.23
C ILE A 212 3.00 -13.36 -20.78
N HIS A 213 3.20 -12.09 -20.41
CA HIS A 213 4.37 -11.31 -20.78
C HIS A 213 5.68 -11.88 -20.21
N GLU A 214 5.63 -12.61 -19.08
CA GLU A 214 6.80 -13.31 -18.54
C GLU A 214 7.40 -14.31 -19.54
N ILE A 215 6.55 -14.92 -20.40
CA ILE A 215 7.03 -15.84 -21.44
C ILE A 215 7.82 -15.11 -22.52
N VAL A 216 7.43 -13.87 -22.83
CA VAL A 216 8.06 -13.05 -23.88
C VAL A 216 9.32 -12.35 -23.38
N GLY A 217 9.39 -12.10 -22.05
CA GLY A 217 10.51 -11.41 -21.39
C GLY A 217 11.55 -12.32 -20.74
N ALA A 218 11.27 -13.59 -20.55
CA ALA A 218 12.11 -14.54 -19.81
C ALA A 218 13.46 -14.88 -20.47
N GLY A 219 13.91 -14.13 -21.48
CA GLY A 219 15.15 -14.36 -22.21
C GLY A 219 16.09 -13.17 -22.36
N ASN A 220 15.75 -12.00 -21.81
CA ASN A 220 16.55 -10.77 -22.01
C ASN A 220 17.83 -10.66 -21.14
N ALA A 221 18.13 -11.61 -20.27
CA ALA A 221 19.48 -11.74 -19.72
C ALA A 221 20.41 -12.26 -20.84
N GLU A 222 21.53 -11.58 -21.09
CA GLU A 222 22.49 -11.83 -22.17
C GLU A 222 22.65 -13.31 -22.54
N GLY A 223 22.06 -13.70 -23.67
CA GLY A 223 22.23 -15.01 -24.34
C GLY A 223 21.17 -16.09 -24.02
N GLY A 224 19.98 -15.78 -23.46
CA GLY A 224 18.87 -16.74 -23.23
C GLY A 224 17.99 -16.95 -24.47
N MET A 225 17.57 -18.21 -24.79
CA MET A 225 16.47 -18.41 -25.71
C MET A 225 15.16 -18.05 -25.00
N ASP A 226 14.41 -17.15 -25.58
CA ASP A 226 13.10 -16.68 -25.14
C ASP A 226 12.10 -17.86 -25.11
N ALA A 227 11.43 -18.10 -23.98
CA ALA A 227 10.37 -19.12 -23.88
C ALA A 227 9.29 -18.92 -24.96
N GLY A 228 9.08 -17.67 -25.38
CA GLY A 228 8.24 -17.33 -26.52
C GLY A 228 8.64 -18.05 -27.80
N ASN A 229 9.94 -18.21 -28.06
CA ASN A 229 10.42 -18.91 -29.26
C ASN A 229 10.12 -20.40 -29.27
N ILE A 230 9.96 -21.02 -28.10
CA ILE A 230 9.61 -22.46 -27.97
C ILE A 230 8.10 -22.66 -28.22
N ILE A 231 7.25 -21.71 -27.77
CA ILE A 231 5.79 -21.80 -27.90
C ILE A 231 5.31 -21.35 -29.30
N LYS A 232 5.99 -20.41 -29.95
CA LYS A 232 5.62 -19.88 -31.28
C LYS A 232 5.30 -20.94 -32.33
N PRO A 233 6.08 -22.02 -32.51
CA PRO A 233 5.78 -23.07 -33.49
C PRO A 233 4.47 -23.79 -33.18
N ALA A 234 4.20 -24.16 -31.93
CA ALA A 234 2.97 -24.85 -31.52
C ALA A 234 1.72 -23.99 -31.72
N LEU A 235 1.81 -22.68 -31.34
CA LEU A 235 0.75 -21.69 -31.63
C LEU A 235 0.56 -21.48 -33.14
N ALA A 236 1.64 -21.55 -33.92
CA ALA A 236 1.57 -21.38 -35.38
C ALA A 236 0.83 -22.54 -36.07
N ARG A 237 1.03 -23.78 -35.62
CA ARG A 237 0.34 -24.96 -36.14
C ARG A 237 -1.10 -25.10 -35.64
N GLY A 238 -1.48 -24.34 -34.58
CA GLY A 238 -2.82 -24.44 -33.98
C GLY A 238 -2.99 -25.67 -33.09
N GLU A 239 -1.90 -26.30 -32.69
CA GLU A 239 -1.84 -27.50 -31.84
C GLU A 239 -2.08 -27.12 -30.36
N LEU A 240 -1.89 -25.87 -30.01
CA LEU A 240 -2.07 -25.33 -28.66
C LEU A 240 -3.21 -24.30 -28.64
N GLN A 241 -4.15 -24.45 -27.69
CA GLN A 241 -5.10 -23.43 -27.30
C GLN A 241 -4.69 -22.79 -25.98
N LEU A 242 -4.54 -21.47 -25.98
CA LEU A 242 -4.00 -20.72 -24.85
C LEU A 242 -4.87 -19.50 -24.56
N ILE A 243 -5.13 -19.26 -23.28
CA ILE A 243 -5.69 -18.03 -22.74
C ILE A 243 -4.56 -17.32 -22.00
N GLY A 244 -4.24 -16.09 -22.36
CA GLY A 244 -3.27 -15.28 -21.63
C GLY A 244 -3.97 -14.19 -20.81
N ALA A 245 -3.35 -13.72 -19.73
CA ALA A 245 -3.72 -12.50 -19.04
C ALA A 245 -2.49 -11.60 -18.86
N THR A 246 -2.65 -10.29 -19.01
CA THR A 246 -1.55 -9.33 -18.86
C THR A 246 -2.08 -7.91 -18.65
N THR A 247 -1.20 -6.97 -18.35
CA THR A 247 -1.54 -5.55 -18.28
C THR A 247 -1.46 -4.89 -19.67
N ILE A 248 -2.08 -3.70 -19.81
CA ILE A 248 -2.04 -2.92 -21.06
C ILE A 248 -0.60 -2.56 -21.44
N LYS A 249 0.21 -2.20 -20.46
CA LYS A 249 1.61 -1.79 -20.64
C LYS A 249 2.44 -2.94 -21.23
N GLU A 250 2.28 -4.11 -20.69
CA GLU A 250 3.07 -5.29 -21.04
C GLU A 250 2.58 -5.97 -22.33
N TYR A 251 1.29 -5.88 -22.62
CA TYR A 251 0.74 -6.36 -23.90
C TYR A 251 1.39 -5.68 -25.10
N ARG A 252 1.78 -4.41 -24.98
CA ARG A 252 2.53 -3.69 -26.04
C ARG A 252 3.86 -4.38 -26.39
N ASN A 253 4.48 -5.09 -25.46
CA ASN A 253 5.69 -5.86 -25.73
C ASN A 253 5.37 -7.13 -26.52
N ILE A 254 4.23 -7.76 -26.27
CA ILE A 254 3.73 -8.89 -27.07
C ILE A 254 3.38 -8.44 -28.49
N GLU A 255 2.80 -7.28 -28.66
CA GLU A 255 2.44 -6.71 -29.98
C GLU A 255 3.66 -6.39 -30.85
N LYS A 256 4.80 -6.06 -30.25
CA LYS A 256 6.06 -5.84 -30.99
C LYS A 256 6.53 -7.11 -31.69
N ASP A 257 6.20 -8.29 -31.16
CA ASP A 257 6.47 -9.57 -31.79
C ASP A 257 5.38 -9.91 -32.80
N SER A 258 5.66 -9.68 -34.08
CA SER A 258 4.69 -9.89 -35.17
C SER A 258 4.20 -11.33 -35.30
N ALA A 259 4.96 -12.31 -34.84
CA ALA A 259 4.58 -13.74 -34.89
C ALA A 259 3.52 -14.04 -33.81
N LEU A 260 3.68 -13.52 -32.61
CA LEU A 260 2.72 -13.64 -31.51
C LEU A 260 1.48 -12.79 -31.73
N ALA A 261 1.62 -11.53 -32.16
CA ALA A 261 0.52 -10.61 -32.43
C ALA A 261 -0.50 -11.15 -33.43
N ARG A 262 -0.05 -11.97 -34.42
CA ARG A 262 -0.94 -12.61 -35.39
C ARG A 262 -1.72 -13.79 -34.82
N ARG A 263 -1.38 -14.30 -33.67
CA ARG A 263 -1.95 -15.51 -33.05
C ARG A 263 -2.86 -15.18 -31.88
N PHE A 264 -2.58 -14.08 -31.21
CA PHE A 264 -3.37 -13.60 -30.07
C PHE A 264 -4.50 -12.65 -30.50
N GLN A 265 -5.58 -12.68 -29.74
CA GLN A 265 -6.69 -11.76 -29.91
C GLN A 265 -6.94 -11.08 -28.55
N PRO A 266 -6.77 -9.76 -28.48
CA PRO A 266 -7.02 -9.03 -27.23
C PRO A 266 -8.49 -9.02 -26.83
N VAL A 267 -8.72 -9.10 -25.53
CA VAL A 267 -10.03 -8.92 -24.86
C VAL A 267 -9.81 -7.95 -23.70
N ASP A 268 -10.36 -6.77 -23.81
CA ASP A 268 -10.23 -5.73 -22.79
C ASP A 268 -11.10 -6.07 -21.58
N VAL A 269 -10.48 -6.15 -20.40
CA VAL A 269 -11.15 -6.31 -19.11
C VAL A 269 -11.03 -5.00 -18.35
N LYS A 270 -12.11 -4.24 -18.36
CA LYS A 270 -12.16 -2.92 -17.72
C LYS A 270 -12.45 -3.04 -16.22
N GLU A 271 -12.04 -2.01 -15.48
CA GLU A 271 -12.46 -1.84 -14.09
C GLU A 271 -14.00 -1.79 -14.02
N PRO A 272 -14.65 -2.59 -13.14
CA PRO A 272 -16.09 -2.54 -12.97
C PRO A 272 -16.52 -1.23 -12.33
N SER A 273 -17.75 -0.82 -12.58
CA SER A 273 -18.39 0.32 -11.92
C SER A 273 -18.60 0.02 -10.42
N ILE A 274 -18.88 1.07 -9.64
CA ILE A 274 -19.23 0.94 -8.21
C ILE A 274 -20.42 -0.02 -8.04
N ASP A 275 -21.50 0.16 -8.82
CA ASP A 275 -22.71 -0.67 -8.72
C ASP A 275 -22.45 -2.14 -9.09
N GLU A 276 -21.61 -2.38 -10.10
CA GLU A 276 -21.20 -3.74 -10.46
C GLU A 276 -20.34 -4.37 -9.38
N THR A 277 -19.43 -3.59 -8.77
CA THR A 277 -18.58 -4.05 -7.68
C THR A 277 -19.38 -4.41 -6.43
N ILE A 278 -20.40 -3.62 -6.07
CA ILE A 278 -21.30 -3.94 -4.96
C ILE A 278 -21.97 -5.32 -5.20
N LYS A 279 -22.45 -5.58 -6.41
CA LYS A 279 -23.05 -6.88 -6.77
C LYS A 279 -22.01 -8.02 -6.69
N ILE A 280 -20.77 -7.79 -7.11
CA ILE A 280 -19.70 -8.76 -7.00
C ILE A 280 -19.45 -9.10 -5.52
N LEU A 281 -19.30 -8.10 -4.66
CA LEU A 281 -19.05 -8.32 -3.22
C LEU A 281 -20.25 -9.01 -2.54
N GLN A 282 -21.49 -8.64 -2.90
CA GLN A 282 -22.70 -9.33 -2.42
C GLN A 282 -22.70 -10.81 -2.79
N GLY A 283 -22.25 -11.14 -3.99
CA GLY A 283 -22.19 -12.53 -4.45
C GLY A 283 -21.13 -13.38 -3.77
N ILE A 284 -19.98 -12.80 -3.41
CA ILE A 284 -18.91 -13.52 -2.71
C ILE A 284 -19.04 -13.44 -1.18
N ARG A 285 -19.92 -12.57 -0.66
CA ARG A 285 -20.17 -12.29 0.76
C ARG A 285 -20.22 -13.55 1.62
N LYS A 286 -21.06 -14.52 1.22
CA LYS A 286 -21.29 -15.73 2.00
C LYS A 286 -20.01 -16.53 2.25
N ARG A 287 -19.09 -16.60 1.27
CA ARG A 287 -17.82 -17.30 1.43
C ARG A 287 -16.91 -16.63 2.45
N TYR A 288 -16.85 -15.30 2.45
CA TYR A 288 -16.07 -14.54 3.43
C TYR A 288 -16.72 -14.62 4.82
N GLU A 289 -18.06 -14.62 4.90
CA GLU A 289 -18.80 -14.85 6.15
C GLU A 289 -18.50 -16.22 6.74
N ASP A 290 -18.52 -17.26 5.91
CA ASP A 290 -18.24 -18.64 6.32
C ASP A 290 -16.77 -18.81 6.71
N TYR A 291 -15.83 -18.17 6.01
CA TYR A 291 -14.40 -18.26 6.27
C TYR A 291 -13.98 -17.56 7.57
N HIS A 292 -14.46 -16.32 7.76
CA HIS A 292 -14.10 -15.51 8.93
C HIS A 292 -15.04 -15.69 10.12
N HIS A 293 -16.13 -16.43 9.97
CA HIS A 293 -17.19 -16.60 10.98
C HIS A 293 -17.80 -15.27 11.46
N VAL A 294 -18.09 -14.38 10.53
CA VAL A 294 -18.64 -13.03 10.74
C VAL A 294 -19.86 -12.82 9.84
N LYS A 295 -20.60 -11.73 10.05
CA LYS A 295 -21.65 -11.26 9.13
C LYS A 295 -21.32 -9.88 8.61
N TYR A 296 -21.57 -9.62 7.33
CA TYR A 296 -21.43 -8.30 6.72
C TYR A 296 -22.83 -7.70 6.51
N THR A 297 -23.02 -6.44 6.91
CA THR A 297 -24.24 -5.70 6.55
C THR A 297 -24.14 -5.21 5.11
N ASP A 298 -25.29 -4.94 4.46
CA ASP A 298 -25.30 -4.37 3.11
C ASP A 298 -24.60 -3.00 3.11
N ASP A 299 -24.83 -2.17 4.14
CA ASP A 299 -24.16 -0.89 4.31
C ASP A 299 -22.62 -1.02 4.40
N SER A 300 -22.12 -2.10 5.02
CA SER A 300 -20.67 -2.35 5.12
C SER A 300 -20.06 -2.72 3.77
N ILE A 301 -20.79 -3.43 2.91
CA ILE A 301 -20.36 -3.77 1.56
C ILE A 301 -20.34 -2.52 0.67
N GLU A 302 -21.40 -1.72 0.72
CA GLU A 302 -21.45 -0.43 0.01
C GLU A 302 -20.33 0.51 0.48
N ALA A 303 -20.09 0.57 1.80
CA ALA A 303 -18.99 1.35 2.36
C ALA A 303 -17.63 0.85 1.87
N ALA A 304 -17.37 -0.46 1.86
CA ALA A 304 -16.11 -1.03 1.37
C ALA A 304 -15.82 -0.61 -0.08
N VAL A 305 -16.83 -0.63 -0.96
CA VAL A 305 -16.68 -0.23 -2.37
C VAL A 305 -16.48 1.28 -2.51
N ASN A 306 -17.33 2.08 -1.87
CA ASN A 306 -17.26 3.53 -1.98
C ASN A 306 -15.98 4.11 -1.40
N LEU A 307 -15.57 3.61 -0.23
CA LEU A 307 -14.36 4.07 0.46
C LEU A 307 -13.10 3.65 -0.30
N SER A 308 -13.03 2.39 -0.75
CA SER A 308 -11.88 1.94 -1.54
C SER A 308 -11.77 2.69 -2.86
N SER A 309 -12.90 2.97 -3.53
CA SER A 309 -12.93 3.73 -4.77
C SER A 309 -12.43 5.17 -4.57
N ARG A 310 -12.78 5.79 -3.43
CA ARG A 310 -12.48 7.18 -3.14
C ARG A 310 -11.07 7.38 -2.57
N TYR A 311 -10.64 6.52 -1.65
CA TYR A 311 -9.43 6.76 -0.83
C TYR A 311 -8.25 5.86 -1.19
N ILE A 312 -8.47 4.75 -1.91
CA ILE A 312 -7.39 3.85 -2.37
C ILE A 312 -7.20 4.03 -3.88
N GLN A 313 -6.14 4.76 -4.26
CA GLN A 313 -5.89 5.12 -5.66
C GLN A 313 -4.83 4.24 -6.35
N ASP A 314 -4.08 3.45 -5.60
CA ASP A 314 -2.99 2.62 -6.08
C ASP A 314 -3.45 1.27 -6.66
N ARG A 315 -4.73 0.92 -6.47
CA ARG A 315 -5.34 -0.33 -6.92
C ARG A 315 -6.70 -0.09 -7.61
N PHE A 316 -7.18 -1.10 -8.31
CA PHE A 316 -8.43 -1.06 -9.06
C PHE A 316 -9.53 -1.89 -8.41
N LEU A 317 -10.79 -1.56 -8.68
CA LEU A 317 -11.94 -2.38 -8.32
C LEU A 317 -11.97 -3.66 -9.21
N PRO A 318 -12.44 -4.79 -8.68
CA PRO A 318 -13.00 -5.03 -7.35
C PRO A 318 -11.96 -5.36 -6.27
N ASP A 319 -10.71 -5.62 -6.63
CA ASP A 319 -9.65 -6.15 -5.74
C ASP A 319 -9.49 -5.34 -4.45
N LYS A 320 -9.36 -4.00 -4.57
CA LYS A 320 -9.22 -3.12 -3.40
C LYS A 320 -10.42 -3.15 -2.44
N ALA A 321 -11.63 -3.40 -2.95
CA ALA A 321 -12.83 -3.52 -2.12
C ALA A 321 -12.93 -4.91 -1.47
N ILE A 322 -12.52 -5.96 -2.17
CA ILE A 322 -12.41 -7.32 -1.64
C ILE A 322 -11.36 -7.37 -0.53
N ASP A 323 -10.22 -6.72 -0.71
CA ASP A 323 -9.15 -6.63 0.30
C ASP A 323 -9.66 -5.98 1.61
N LEU A 324 -10.46 -4.90 1.51
CA LEU A 324 -11.09 -4.30 2.69
C LEU A 324 -12.09 -5.24 3.38
N LEU A 325 -12.86 -5.98 2.60
CA LEU A 325 -13.82 -6.94 3.12
C LEU A 325 -13.11 -8.08 3.85
N ASP A 326 -12.04 -8.62 3.27
CA ASP A 326 -11.21 -9.67 3.85
C ASP A 326 -10.52 -9.21 5.15
N GLU A 327 -9.92 -8.03 5.13
CA GLU A 327 -9.28 -7.45 6.31
C GLU A 327 -10.28 -7.19 7.45
N ALA A 328 -11.46 -6.68 7.13
CA ALA A 328 -12.51 -6.48 8.14
C ALA A 328 -12.94 -7.79 8.79
N GLY A 329 -13.11 -8.85 7.98
CA GLY A 329 -13.41 -10.20 8.46
C GLY A 329 -12.31 -10.74 9.36
N SER A 330 -11.07 -10.65 8.92
CA SER A 330 -9.90 -11.10 9.68
C SER A 330 -9.76 -10.41 11.02
N ARG A 331 -9.84 -9.06 11.05
CA ARG A 331 -9.75 -8.28 12.30
C ARG A 331 -10.86 -8.64 13.27
N MET A 332 -12.07 -8.82 12.78
CA MET A 332 -13.22 -9.16 13.61
C MET A 332 -13.11 -10.58 14.16
N ASN A 333 -12.62 -11.51 13.36
CA ASN A 333 -12.34 -12.89 13.78
C ASN A 333 -11.33 -12.93 14.94
N LEU A 334 -10.26 -12.13 14.92
CA LEU A 334 -9.28 -12.05 16.00
C LEU A 334 -9.86 -11.57 17.34
N THR A 335 -10.98 -10.85 17.33
CA THR A 335 -11.66 -10.40 18.56
C THR A 335 -12.54 -11.48 19.18
N ILE A 336 -12.83 -12.56 18.45
CA ILE A 336 -13.63 -13.68 18.94
C ILE A 336 -12.68 -14.70 19.55
N PRO A 337 -12.87 -15.13 20.79
CA PRO A 337 -12.22 -16.32 21.32
C PRO A 337 -12.82 -17.57 20.63
N TYR A 338 -12.51 -17.76 19.34
CA TYR A 338 -12.95 -18.92 18.58
C TYR A 338 -12.17 -20.14 19.06
N VAL A 339 -12.85 -21.07 19.65
CA VAL A 339 -12.31 -22.38 19.97
C VAL A 339 -13.11 -23.42 19.18
N ASP A 340 -12.44 -23.98 18.19
CA ASP A 340 -12.98 -25.07 17.35
C ASP A 340 -13.52 -26.19 18.28
N SER A 341 -14.83 -26.38 18.28
CA SER A 341 -15.48 -27.35 19.16
C SER A 341 -14.99 -28.77 18.92
N ALA A 342 -14.58 -29.12 17.69
CA ALA A 342 -13.98 -30.42 17.38
C ALA A 342 -12.59 -30.56 18.03
N LYS A 343 -11.76 -29.52 17.99
CA LYS A 343 -10.45 -29.53 18.69
C LYS A 343 -10.56 -29.45 20.19
N ILE A 344 -11.60 -28.79 20.72
CA ILE A 344 -11.87 -28.84 22.18
C ILE A 344 -12.23 -30.26 22.57
N GLU A 345 -13.09 -30.94 21.82
CA GLU A 345 -13.55 -32.28 22.10
C GLU A 345 -12.40 -33.29 22.06
N GLU A 346 -11.51 -33.17 21.07
CA GLU A 346 -10.29 -33.96 20.99
C GLU A 346 -9.34 -33.71 22.19
N ARG A 347 -9.11 -32.43 22.53
CA ARG A 347 -8.28 -32.08 23.69
C ARG A 347 -8.92 -32.44 25.02
N LEU A 348 -10.24 -32.38 25.12
CA LEU A 348 -10.98 -32.77 26.28
C LEU A 348 -10.88 -34.30 26.52
N THR A 349 -11.04 -35.11 25.47
CA THR A 349 -10.85 -36.54 25.52
C THR A 349 -9.43 -36.92 25.91
N ALA A 350 -8.43 -36.33 25.23
CA ALA A 350 -7.02 -36.56 25.56
C ALA A 350 -6.68 -36.16 27.02
N ALA A 351 -7.21 -35.03 27.51
CA ALA A 351 -6.99 -34.60 28.90
C ALA A 351 -7.69 -35.56 29.91
N LYS A 352 -8.86 -36.09 29.58
CA LYS A 352 -9.54 -37.10 30.41
C LYS A 352 -8.75 -38.40 30.50
N ASP A 353 -8.24 -38.89 29.36
CA ASP A 353 -7.42 -40.11 29.31
C ASP A 353 -6.10 -39.95 30.10
N LEU A 354 -5.44 -38.79 29.96
CA LEU A 354 -4.20 -38.47 30.70
C LEU A 354 -4.46 -38.35 32.22
N LYS A 355 -5.61 -37.78 32.61
CA LYS A 355 -6.02 -37.73 34.02
C LYS A 355 -6.22 -39.13 34.58
N GLU A 356 -6.87 -40.02 33.83
CA GLU A 356 -7.12 -41.40 34.26
C GLU A 356 -5.82 -42.20 34.38
N GLN A 357 -4.90 -42.05 33.41
CA GLN A 357 -3.57 -42.67 33.49
C GLN A 357 -2.73 -42.16 34.66
N ALA A 358 -2.75 -40.84 34.94
CA ALA A 358 -2.06 -40.27 36.08
C ALA A 358 -2.65 -40.79 37.43
N SER A 359 -3.97 -40.96 37.49
CA SER A 359 -4.65 -41.52 38.68
C SER A 359 -4.31 -42.99 38.89
N GLN A 360 -4.22 -43.79 37.82
CA GLN A 360 -3.83 -45.21 37.89
C GLN A 360 -2.37 -45.39 38.32
N ASN A 361 -1.52 -44.44 37.99
CA ASN A 361 -0.09 -44.43 38.35
C ASN A 361 0.19 -43.77 39.71
N GLU A 362 -0.85 -43.45 40.50
CA GLU A 362 -0.79 -42.79 41.81
C GLU A 362 -0.06 -41.43 41.80
N ASP A 363 0.07 -40.80 40.61
CA ASP A 363 0.68 -39.47 40.42
C ASP A 363 -0.39 -38.38 40.61
N TYR A 364 -0.68 -38.08 41.88
CA TYR A 364 -1.76 -37.13 42.25
C TYR A 364 -1.49 -35.69 41.80
N GLU A 365 -0.25 -35.29 41.60
CA GLU A 365 0.11 -33.95 41.14
C GLU A 365 -0.27 -33.74 39.67
N LYS A 366 0.06 -34.72 38.81
CA LYS A 366 -0.35 -34.72 37.42
C LYS A 366 -1.87 -34.94 37.26
N ALA A 367 -2.47 -35.76 38.07
CA ALA A 367 -3.92 -35.96 38.05
C ALA A 367 -4.67 -34.66 38.39
N ALA A 368 -4.17 -33.84 39.33
CA ALA A 368 -4.73 -32.54 39.65
C ALA A 368 -4.53 -31.54 38.48
N TYR A 369 -3.36 -31.51 37.88
CA TYR A 369 -3.10 -30.66 36.68
C TYR A 369 -4.04 -31.01 35.53
N TYR A 370 -4.21 -32.30 35.19
CA TYR A 370 -5.12 -32.69 34.11
C TYR A 370 -6.60 -32.50 34.47
N ARG A 371 -6.98 -32.56 35.73
CA ARG A 371 -8.32 -32.17 36.19
C ARG A 371 -8.61 -30.72 35.90
N ASP A 372 -7.65 -29.82 36.18
CA ASP A 372 -7.79 -28.39 35.94
C ASP A 372 -7.85 -28.09 34.43
N GLN A 373 -7.13 -28.87 33.62
CA GLN A 373 -7.22 -28.80 32.14
C GLN A 373 -8.60 -29.28 31.66
N VAL A 374 -9.13 -30.37 32.18
CA VAL A 374 -10.48 -30.87 31.85
C VAL A 374 -11.53 -29.81 32.19
N GLU A 375 -11.48 -29.23 33.38
CA GLU A 375 -12.42 -28.18 33.81
C GLU A 375 -12.31 -26.93 32.89
N LYS A 376 -11.10 -26.57 32.46
CA LYS A 376 -10.88 -25.48 31.51
C LYS A 376 -11.50 -25.79 30.14
N TYR A 377 -11.31 -27.02 29.62
CA TYR A 377 -11.89 -27.41 28.33
C TYR A 377 -13.39 -27.59 28.39
N GLU A 378 -13.95 -28.06 29.52
CA GLU A 378 -15.39 -28.14 29.76
C GLU A 378 -16.02 -26.73 29.79
N LYS A 379 -15.42 -25.78 30.50
CA LYS A 379 -15.85 -24.36 30.46
C LYS A 379 -15.79 -23.75 29.07
N LEU A 380 -14.77 -24.10 28.27
CA LEU A 380 -14.65 -23.67 26.87
C LEU A 380 -15.69 -24.34 25.96
N LYS A 381 -16.05 -25.62 26.25
CA LYS A 381 -17.10 -26.35 25.51
C LYS A 381 -18.51 -25.82 25.84
N ASP A 382 -18.73 -25.41 27.08
CA ASP A 382 -20.01 -24.83 27.54
C ASP A 382 -20.18 -23.37 27.09
N GLN A 383 -19.09 -22.68 26.73
CA GLN A 383 -19.12 -21.44 25.97
C GLN A 383 -19.48 -21.74 24.50
N LYS A 384 -20.68 -22.32 24.29
CA LYS A 384 -21.27 -22.37 22.95
C LYS A 384 -21.23 -20.95 22.38
N VAL A 385 -20.56 -20.79 21.24
CA VAL A 385 -20.74 -19.58 20.41
C VAL A 385 -22.23 -19.56 20.10
N ASP A 386 -22.95 -18.73 20.82
CA ASP A 386 -24.36 -18.47 20.58
C ASP A 386 -24.49 -18.07 19.12
N PRO A 387 -25.27 -18.74 18.28
CA PRO A 387 -25.45 -18.32 16.86
C PRO A 387 -25.88 -16.85 16.75
N ASP A 388 -26.46 -16.28 17.82
CA ASP A 388 -26.85 -14.89 17.91
C ASP A 388 -25.69 -13.92 18.25
N LYS A 389 -24.49 -14.46 18.57
CA LYS A 389 -23.27 -13.67 18.87
C LYS A 389 -22.25 -13.64 17.74
N ILE A 390 -22.64 -14.00 16.51
CA ILE A 390 -21.77 -13.83 15.36
C ILE A 390 -21.53 -12.32 15.20
N PRO A 391 -20.28 -11.84 15.26
CA PRO A 391 -20.01 -10.42 15.16
C PRO A 391 -20.39 -9.92 13.77
N THR A 392 -21.03 -8.77 13.76
CA THR A 392 -21.51 -8.15 12.54
C THR A 392 -20.62 -6.97 12.20
N ILE A 393 -20.08 -6.99 10.98
CA ILE A 393 -19.27 -5.91 10.43
C ILE A 393 -20.22 -4.86 9.87
N THR A 394 -20.07 -3.64 10.39
CA THR A 394 -20.86 -2.47 10.02
C THR A 394 -20.00 -1.47 9.26
N GLU A 395 -20.64 -0.46 8.65
CA GLU A 395 -19.97 0.68 8.01
C GLU A 395 -18.89 1.31 8.91
N LYS A 396 -19.14 1.43 10.22
CA LYS A 396 -18.17 2.02 11.17
C LYS A 396 -16.84 1.27 11.23
N ILE A 397 -16.88 -0.05 11.11
CA ILE A 397 -15.66 -0.88 11.10
C ILE A 397 -14.90 -0.66 9.80
N MET A 398 -15.60 -0.59 8.66
CA MET A 398 -15.00 -0.28 7.37
C MET A 398 -14.34 1.09 7.36
N ASN A 399 -15.02 2.11 7.90
CA ASN A 399 -14.48 3.45 8.05
C ASN A 399 -13.15 3.42 8.84
N LYS A 400 -13.14 2.73 9.99
CA LYS A 400 -11.94 2.63 10.85
C LYS A 400 -10.76 1.96 10.12
N ILE A 401 -11.01 0.91 9.34
CA ILE A 401 -9.96 0.21 8.59
C ILE A 401 -9.37 1.14 7.52
N VAL A 402 -10.23 1.88 6.80
CA VAL A 402 -9.77 2.82 5.78
C VAL A 402 -9.00 3.98 6.42
N GLU A 403 -9.44 4.48 7.58
CA GLU A 403 -8.72 5.49 8.36
C GLU A 403 -7.30 5.02 8.70
N GLU A 404 -7.17 3.81 9.21
CA GLU A 404 -5.86 3.24 9.59
C GLU A 404 -4.95 2.98 8.36
N LYS A 405 -5.53 2.58 7.21
CA LYS A 405 -4.79 2.33 5.97
C LYS A 405 -4.31 3.61 5.27
N THR A 406 -5.14 4.64 5.31
CA THR A 406 -4.92 5.85 4.51
C THR A 406 -4.48 7.04 5.35
N ASN A 407 -4.53 6.92 6.67
CA ASN A 407 -4.41 8.03 7.64
C ASN A 407 -5.42 9.17 7.37
N ILE A 408 -6.51 8.84 6.64
CA ILE A 408 -7.56 9.80 6.34
C ILE A 408 -8.72 9.52 7.29
N PRO A 409 -9.14 10.47 8.09
CA PRO A 409 -10.31 10.32 8.94
C PRO A 409 -11.58 10.21 8.07
N VAL A 410 -12.28 9.07 8.11
CA VAL A 410 -13.45 8.77 7.24
C VAL A 410 -14.77 8.63 8.02
N GLY A 411 -14.70 8.34 9.35
CA GLY A 411 -15.85 7.96 10.19
C GLY A 411 -16.68 9.11 10.77
N ASP A 412 -16.96 9.10 12.05
CA ASP A 412 -17.85 10.04 12.80
C ASP A 412 -17.50 11.55 12.67
N LEU A 413 -16.66 11.89 11.72
CA LEU A 413 -16.12 13.22 11.41
C LEU A 413 -17.17 14.23 11.01
N GLN A 414 -18.33 13.84 10.53
CA GLN A 414 -19.32 14.86 10.14
C GLN A 414 -19.67 15.84 11.28
N LYS A 415 -19.59 15.40 12.54
CA LYS A 415 -19.80 16.30 13.68
C LYS A 415 -18.52 16.97 14.13
N GLN A 416 -17.40 16.22 14.20
CA GLN A 416 -16.10 16.77 14.61
C GLN A 416 -15.53 17.70 13.53
N GLU A 417 -15.56 17.27 12.26
CA GLU A 417 -15.14 18.07 11.12
C GLU A 417 -15.95 19.37 10.98
N LYS A 418 -17.27 19.32 11.22
CA LYS A 418 -18.10 20.53 11.28
C LYS A 418 -17.67 21.48 12.37
N ASN A 419 -17.30 20.96 13.56
CA ASN A 419 -16.83 21.80 14.66
C ASN A 419 -15.43 22.35 14.38
N GLN A 420 -14.51 21.54 13.84
CA GLN A 420 -13.18 21.99 13.41
C GLN A 420 -13.28 23.07 12.33
N LEU A 421 -14.09 22.86 11.29
CA LEU A 421 -14.31 23.87 10.25
C LEU A 421 -14.98 25.15 10.78
N LYS A 422 -15.81 25.03 11.83
CA LYS A 422 -16.44 26.20 12.47
C LYS A 422 -15.42 27.03 13.22
N ASN A 423 -14.50 26.38 13.94
CA ASN A 423 -13.48 27.04 14.78
C ASN A 423 -12.17 27.30 14.03
N LEU A 424 -12.04 26.82 12.77
CA LEU A 424 -10.80 26.87 11.98
C LEU A 424 -10.14 28.26 11.97
N GLU A 425 -10.93 29.31 11.90
CA GLU A 425 -10.44 30.69 11.88
C GLU A 425 -9.79 31.08 13.21
N ASP A 426 -10.44 30.78 14.32
CA ASP A 426 -9.95 31.09 15.68
C ASP A 426 -8.70 30.27 16.01
N ASP A 427 -8.70 28.97 15.64
CA ASP A 427 -7.57 28.07 15.88
C ASP A 427 -6.33 28.50 15.07
N LEU A 428 -6.52 28.93 13.83
CA LEU A 428 -5.43 29.44 13.00
C LEU A 428 -4.89 30.79 13.50
N GLN A 429 -5.77 31.71 13.95
CA GLN A 429 -5.37 33.02 14.49
C GLN A 429 -4.56 32.91 15.78
N THR A 430 -4.72 31.84 16.53
CA THR A 430 -3.92 31.57 17.73
C THR A 430 -2.45 31.32 17.40
N ASN A 431 -2.16 30.68 16.30
CA ASN A 431 -0.81 30.28 15.91
C ASN A 431 -0.20 31.21 14.84
N VAL A 432 -1.02 31.85 14.01
CA VAL A 432 -0.58 32.74 12.94
C VAL A 432 -0.90 34.19 13.28
N ILE A 433 0.09 34.90 13.81
CA ILE A 433 -0.04 36.23 14.32
C ILE A 433 0.06 37.28 13.20
N GLY A 434 -0.78 38.32 13.25
CA GLY A 434 -0.71 39.52 12.39
C GLY A 434 -1.28 39.34 10.98
N GLN A 435 -1.94 38.20 10.68
CA GLN A 435 -2.47 37.89 9.34
C GLN A 435 -3.99 37.58 9.38
N ASN A 436 -4.76 38.32 10.17
CA ASN A 436 -6.17 38.04 10.41
C ASN A 436 -7.01 37.97 9.12
N ASP A 437 -6.79 38.89 8.19
CA ASP A 437 -7.52 38.93 6.90
C ASP A 437 -7.18 37.74 6.03
N ALA A 438 -5.90 37.33 5.98
CA ALA A 438 -5.44 36.17 5.26
C ALA A 438 -6.07 34.88 5.81
N VAL A 439 -6.05 34.71 7.14
CA VAL A 439 -6.65 33.57 7.83
C VAL A 439 -8.17 33.50 7.60
N ALA A 440 -8.87 34.65 7.73
CA ALA A 440 -10.30 34.70 7.47
C ALA A 440 -10.68 34.34 6.04
N THR A 441 -9.89 34.80 5.05
CA THR A 441 -10.13 34.52 3.63
C THR A 441 -9.96 33.05 3.33
N VAL A 442 -8.85 32.44 3.77
CA VAL A 442 -8.57 31.00 3.59
C VAL A 442 -9.63 30.14 4.28
N SER A 443 -9.93 30.43 5.56
CA SER A 443 -10.93 29.68 6.34
C SER A 443 -12.32 29.73 5.72
N ARG A 444 -12.72 30.88 5.18
CA ARG A 444 -14.01 31.08 4.50
C ARG A 444 -14.08 30.28 3.21
N ALA A 445 -13.02 30.29 2.39
CA ALA A 445 -12.96 29.56 1.15
C ALA A 445 -13.00 28.04 1.37
N ILE A 446 -12.25 27.54 2.35
CA ILE A 446 -12.26 26.11 2.71
C ILE A 446 -13.65 25.69 3.24
N ARG A 447 -14.24 26.47 4.14
CA ARG A 447 -15.61 26.19 4.63
C ARG A 447 -16.61 26.12 3.48
N ARG A 448 -16.58 27.08 2.56
CA ARG A 448 -17.45 27.10 1.35
C ARG A 448 -17.29 25.83 0.49
N ASN A 449 -16.05 25.45 0.22
CA ASN A 449 -15.74 24.31 -0.65
C ASN A 449 -16.11 22.97 0.01
N ARG A 450 -15.88 22.81 1.32
CA ARG A 450 -16.24 21.60 2.09
C ARG A 450 -17.75 21.41 2.25
N VAL A 451 -18.54 22.47 2.27
CA VAL A 451 -20.00 22.36 2.31
C VAL A 451 -20.61 21.99 0.94
N GLY A 452 -19.79 21.90 -0.12
CA GLY A 452 -20.22 21.40 -1.43
C GLY A 452 -20.50 22.51 -2.48
N PHE A 453 -20.13 23.75 -2.23
CA PHE A 453 -20.22 24.83 -3.23
C PHE A 453 -19.08 24.81 -4.26
N ASN A 454 -18.15 23.85 -4.15
CA ASN A 454 -17.09 23.69 -5.14
C ASN A 454 -17.61 22.94 -6.38
N LYS A 455 -17.09 23.29 -7.56
CA LYS A 455 -17.36 22.51 -8.79
C LYS A 455 -16.81 21.09 -8.60
N SER A 456 -17.62 20.10 -8.92
CA SER A 456 -17.25 18.69 -8.87
C SER A 456 -15.93 18.47 -9.61
N GLY A 457 -14.94 17.95 -8.91
CA GLY A 457 -13.66 17.56 -9.48
C GLY A 457 -12.46 18.43 -9.13
N ARG A 458 -12.62 19.64 -8.57
CA ARG A 458 -11.51 20.52 -8.17
C ARG A 458 -10.92 20.15 -6.81
N PRO A 459 -9.68 20.60 -6.48
CA PRO A 459 -9.10 20.49 -5.15
C PRO A 459 -9.99 21.12 -4.06
N ILE A 460 -9.78 20.75 -2.79
CA ILE A 460 -10.50 21.32 -1.64
C ILE A 460 -10.28 22.84 -1.57
N GLY A 461 -9.10 23.33 -1.90
CA GLY A 461 -8.77 24.74 -1.97
C GLY A 461 -7.51 24.97 -2.79
N SER A 462 -7.45 26.10 -3.47
CA SER A 462 -6.30 26.51 -4.27
C SER A 462 -6.01 28.00 -4.04
N PHE A 463 -4.87 28.29 -3.42
CA PHE A 463 -4.54 29.64 -2.94
C PHE A 463 -3.16 30.08 -3.44
N LEU A 464 -3.08 31.38 -3.75
CA LEU A 464 -1.79 32.06 -3.98
C LEU A 464 -1.54 33.03 -2.82
N PHE A 465 -0.53 32.74 -1.98
CA PHE A 465 -0.09 33.56 -0.88
C PHE A 465 0.97 34.53 -1.36
N VAL A 466 0.67 35.82 -1.32
CA VAL A 466 1.54 36.88 -1.82
C VAL A 466 1.92 37.83 -0.69
N GLY A 467 3.19 38.17 -0.58
CA GLY A 467 3.66 39.11 0.43
C GLY A 467 5.17 39.01 0.68
N PRO A 468 5.70 39.86 1.57
CA PRO A 468 7.10 39.87 1.92
C PRO A 468 7.61 38.52 2.49
N THR A 469 8.91 38.35 2.52
CA THR A 469 9.53 37.18 3.17
C THR A 469 9.37 37.28 4.69
N GLY A 470 9.15 36.13 5.35
CA GLY A 470 9.11 36.04 6.81
C GLY A 470 7.85 36.63 7.48
N VAL A 471 6.73 36.77 6.77
CA VAL A 471 5.45 37.28 7.31
C VAL A 471 4.47 36.15 7.73
N GLY A 472 4.86 34.87 7.61
CA GLY A 472 4.05 33.75 8.07
C GLY A 472 3.34 32.95 6.97
N LYS A 473 3.65 33.12 5.66
CA LYS A 473 3.04 32.37 4.56
C LYS A 473 3.16 30.84 4.73
N THR A 474 4.37 30.35 4.95
CA THR A 474 4.65 28.93 5.15
C THR A 474 4.08 28.43 6.48
N GLU A 475 4.05 29.30 7.52
CA GLU A 475 3.48 28.94 8.81
C GLU A 475 1.98 28.72 8.73
N LEU A 476 1.25 29.60 8.01
CA LEU A 476 -0.18 29.38 7.78
C LEU A 476 -0.44 28.07 7.04
N ALA A 477 0.40 27.71 6.07
CA ALA A 477 0.28 26.42 5.36
C ALA A 477 0.48 25.22 6.32
N LYS A 478 1.47 25.27 7.23
CA LYS A 478 1.71 24.23 8.24
C LYS A 478 0.55 24.09 9.21
N GLN A 479 0.11 25.21 9.77
CA GLN A 479 -1.01 25.22 10.72
C GLN A 479 -2.30 24.73 10.06
N LEU A 480 -2.52 25.07 8.78
CA LEU A 480 -3.65 24.59 8.01
C LEU A 480 -3.57 23.08 7.77
N ALA A 481 -2.37 22.55 7.48
CA ALA A 481 -2.14 21.11 7.36
C ALA A 481 -2.46 20.40 8.69
N HIS A 482 -1.99 20.93 9.80
CA HIS A 482 -2.27 20.38 11.13
C HIS A 482 -3.77 20.39 11.45
N GLN A 483 -4.48 21.49 11.20
CA GLN A 483 -5.89 21.63 11.57
C GLN A 483 -6.83 20.81 10.68
N ILE A 484 -6.53 20.66 9.39
CA ILE A 484 -7.41 19.96 8.44
C ILE A 484 -7.03 18.50 8.27
N PHE A 485 -5.73 18.19 8.24
CA PHE A 485 -5.21 16.85 7.96
C PHE A 485 -4.67 16.14 9.21
N GLY A 486 -4.68 16.81 10.38
CA GLY A 486 -4.33 16.24 11.67
C GLY A 486 -2.83 16.19 11.98
N SER A 487 -1.94 16.49 11.02
CA SER A 487 -0.48 16.50 11.19
C SER A 487 0.17 17.56 10.30
N GLU A 488 1.25 18.18 10.78
CA GLU A 488 2.11 19.01 9.93
C GLU A 488 2.82 18.19 8.84
N ASP A 489 3.05 16.89 9.08
CA ASP A 489 3.67 15.97 8.12
C ASP A 489 2.77 15.66 6.92
N ALA A 490 1.47 15.97 7.02
CA ALA A 490 0.55 15.88 5.87
C ALA A 490 0.79 17.00 4.84
N MET A 491 1.84 17.79 4.99
CA MET A 491 2.25 18.82 4.04
C MET A 491 3.37 18.33 3.11
N ILE A 492 3.08 18.28 1.82
CA ILE A 492 4.06 18.00 0.76
C ILE A 492 4.60 19.33 0.26
N ARG A 493 5.92 19.55 0.33
CA ARG A 493 6.55 20.82 -0.06
C ARG A 493 7.43 20.64 -1.29
N PHE A 494 7.25 21.54 -2.27
CA PHE A 494 8.10 21.68 -3.44
C PHE A 494 8.66 23.12 -3.49
N ASP A 495 9.98 23.25 -3.54
CA ASP A 495 10.65 24.52 -3.78
C ASP A 495 10.80 24.75 -5.29
N MET A 496 10.10 25.72 -5.82
CA MET A 496 10.07 25.98 -7.25
C MET A 496 11.38 26.55 -7.81
N SER A 497 12.32 26.93 -6.95
CA SER A 497 13.68 27.28 -7.37
C SER A 497 14.45 26.08 -7.95
N GLU A 498 14.05 24.84 -7.64
CA GLU A 498 14.62 23.61 -8.21
C GLU A 498 14.00 23.25 -9.58
N TYR A 499 12.93 23.97 -9.99
CA TYR A 499 12.14 23.70 -11.19
C TYR A 499 12.14 24.85 -12.20
N MET A 500 13.26 25.56 -12.29
CA MET A 500 13.44 26.71 -13.20
C MET A 500 13.71 26.29 -14.65
N GLU A 501 14.19 25.08 -14.88
CA GLU A 501 14.60 24.60 -16.19
C GLU A 501 13.45 23.90 -16.95
N PRO A 502 13.41 23.96 -18.30
CA PRO A 502 12.32 23.35 -19.08
C PRO A 502 12.11 21.85 -18.81
N TYR A 503 13.18 21.10 -18.59
CA TYR A 503 13.09 19.65 -18.30
C TYR A 503 12.59 19.33 -16.88
N SER A 504 12.44 20.33 -16.02
CA SER A 504 11.97 20.12 -14.65
C SER A 504 10.54 19.61 -14.57
N VAL A 505 9.73 19.79 -15.63
CA VAL A 505 8.42 19.16 -15.78
C VAL A 505 8.52 17.64 -15.64
N SER A 506 9.55 17.03 -16.24
CA SER A 506 9.77 15.58 -16.15
C SER A 506 10.04 15.09 -14.73
N LYS A 507 10.62 15.92 -13.86
CA LYS A 507 10.79 15.57 -12.46
C LYS A 507 9.44 15.46 -11.71
N LEU A 508 8.47 16.31 -12.08
CA LEU A 508 7.17 16.34 -11.42
C LEU A 508 6.23 15.23 -11.86
N ILE A 509 6.21 14.90 -13.17
CA ILE A 509 5.27 13.93 -13.77
C ILE A 509 5.93 12.67 -14.32
N GLY A 510 7.27 12.58 -14.28
CA GLY A 510 8.05 11.49 -14.86
C GLY A 510 8.53 11.80 -16.28
N SER A 511 9.59 11.12 -16.70
CA SER A 511 10.21 11.29 -18.04
C SER A 511 9.38 10.62 -19.13
N ALA A 512 9.35 11.20 -20.32
CA ALA A 512 8.67 10.60 -21.48
C ALA A 512 9.32 9.27 -21.90
N PRO A 513 8.56 8.34 -22.53
CA PRO A 513 9.10 7.09 -23.02
C PRO A 513 10.31 7.27 -23.93
N GLY A 514 11.40 6.57 -23.64
CA GLY A 514 12.65 6.63 -24.42
C GLY A 514 13.71 7.59 -23.88
N TYR A 515 13.42 8.35 -22.82
CA TYR A 515 14.41 9.17 -22.11
C TYR A 515 14.94 8.46 -20.86
N VAL A 516 16.17 8.82 -20.45
CA VAL A 516 16.78 8.32 -19.21
C VAL A 516 15.89 8.70 -18.03
N GLY A 517 15.63 7.75 -17.11
CA GLY A 517 14.74 7.95 -15.96
C GLY A 517 13.25 7.73 -16.26
N TYR A 518 12.87 7.12 -17.39
CA TYR A 518 11.46 6.81 -17.69
C TYR A 518 10.81 5.86 -16.68
N GLU A 519 11.60 4.98 -16.06
CA GLU A 519 11.10 4.06 -15.03
C GLU A 519 10.87 4.75 -13.67
N GLU A 520 11.46 5.94 -13.48
CA GLU A 520 11.25 6.76 -12.30
C GLU A 520 9.90 7.48 -12.39
N ALA A 521 9.09 7.30 -11.36
CA ALA A 521 7.81 8.00 -11.26
C ALA A 521 8.03 9.50 -11.00
N GLY A 522 7.07 10.33 -11.43
CA GLY A 522 7.13 11.77 -11.16
C GLY A 522 6.98 12.07 -9.67
N GLN A 523 7.82 12.96 -9.14
CA GLN A 523 7.83 13.28 -7.70
C GLN A 523 6.48 13.77 -7.18
N LEU A 524 5.81 14.67 -7.92
CA LEU A 524 4.51 15.21 -7.52
C LEU A 524 3.42 14.14 -7.59
N THR A 525 3.35 13.43 -8.72
CA THR A 525 2.31 12.42 -8.93
C THR A 525 2.43 11.26 -7.98
N GLU A 526 3.65 10.82 -7.66
CA GLU A 526 3.89 9.70 -6.74
C GLU A 526 3.60 10.09 -5.29
N GLN A 527 4.05 11.27 -4.83
CA GLN A 527 3.77 11.72 -3.46
C GLN A 527 2.28 11.92 -3.20
N VAL A 528 1.53 12.48 -4.17
CA VAL A 528 0.08 12.65 -4.03
C VAL A 528 -0.67 11.33 -4.14
N ARG A 529 -0.17 10.38 -4.93
CA ARG A 529 -0.76 9.03 -5.02
C ARG A 529 -0.65 8.29 -3.69
N HIS A 530 0.48 8.43 -2.99
CA HIS A 530 0.68 7.85 -1.66
C HIS A 530 -0.05 8.61 -0.55
N ASN A 531 -0.15 9.93 -0.67
CA ASN A 531 -0.79 10.80 0.31
C ASN A 531 -1.88 11.67 -0.35
N PRO A 532 -3.01 11.09 -0.73
CA PRO A 532 -4.05 11.82 -1.47
C PRO A 532 -4.78 12.86 -0.62
N TYR A 533 -4.69 12.77 0.71
CA TYR A 533 -5.28 13.70 1.67
C TYR A 533 -4.15 14.51 2.32
N SER A 534 -3.74 15.57 1.62
CA SER A 534 -2.56 16.35 2.00
C SER A 534 -2.67 17.80 1.55
N LEU A 535 -1.85 18.65 2.15
CA LEU A 535 -1.61 20.01 1.70
C LEU A 535 -0.36 20.04 0.82
N ILE A 536 -0.46 20.57 -0.37
CA ILE A 536 0.67 20.72 -1.28
C ILE A 536 1.10 22.17 -1.30
N LEU A 537 2.32 22.43 -0.87
CA LEU A 537 2.93 23.74 -0.85
C LEU A 537 3.95 23.88 -1.98
N PHE A 538 3.68 24.76 -2.92
CA PHE A 538 4.64 25.19 -3.93
C PHE A 538 5.26 26.53 -3.53
N ASP A 539 6.50 26.48 -3.03
CA ASP A 539 7.19 27.66 -2.52
C ASP A 539 7.90 28.40 -3.66
N GLU A 540 7.86 29.74 -3.65
CA GLU A 540 8.46 30.61 -4.65
C GLU A 540 8.01 30.33 -6.10
N ILE A 541 6.70 30.24 -6.30
CA ILE A 541 6.08 29.83 -7.59
C ILE A 541 6.48 30.71 -8.78
N GLU A 542 6.86 31.98 -8.54
CA GLU A 542 7.36 32.91 -9.57
C GLU A 542 8.67 32.46 -10.22
N LYS A 543 9.41 31.54 -9.59
CA LYS A 543 10.66 30.98 -10.13
C LYS A 543 10.45 29.78 -11.02
N ALA A 544 9.27 29.17 -10.99
CA ALA A 544 8.95 28.00 -11.79
C ALA A 544 9.00 28.28 -13.28
N HIS A 545 9.47 27.29 -14.06
CA HIS A 545 9.40 27.40 -15.53
C HIS A 545 7.94 27.52 -16.00
N PRO A 546 7.63 28.29 -17.05
CA PRO A 546 6.25 28.45 -17.55
C PRO A 546 5.53 27.13 -17.86
N ASP A 547 6.26 26.11 -18.31
CA ASP A 547 5.67 24.80 -18.60
C ASP A 547 5.18 24.09 -17.32
N VAL A 548 5.82 24.32 -16.18
CA VAL A 548 5.35 23.83 -14.87
C VAL A 548 4.01 24.49 -14.49
N LEU A 549 3.88 25.81 -14.75
CA LEU A 549 2.61 26.51 -14.53
C LEU A 549 1.47 25.95 -15.39
N HIS A 550 1.77 25.45 -16.61
CA HIS A 550 0.76 24.80 -17.45
C HIS A 550 0.24 23.48 -16.86
N LEU A 551 1.08 22.72 -16.16
CA LEU A 551 0.63 21.52 -15.45
C LEU A 551 -0.40 21.87 -14.36
N PHE A 552 -0.14 22.93 -13.62
CA PHE A 552 -1.06 23.36 -12.55
C PHE A 552 -2.44 23.76 -13.06
N LEU A 553 -2.55 24.27 -14.30
CA LEU A 553 -3.86 24.54 -14.89
C LEU A 553 -4.73 23.29 -14.95
N GLN A 554 -4.16 22.14 -15.28
CA GLN A 554 -4.90 20.86 -15.32
C GLN A 554 -5.36 20.44 -13.92
N ILE A 555 -4.49 20.59 -12.90
CA ILE A 555 -4.82 20.26 -11.51
C ILE A 555 -5.94 21.19 -10.99
N LEU A 556 -5.82 22.50 -11.24
CA LEU A 556 -6.76 23.50 -10.74
C LEU A 556 -8.15 23.38 -11.39
N ASP A 557 -8.25 22.91 -12.64
CA ASP A 557 -9.54 22.77 -13.33
C ASP A 557 -10.19 21.42 -13.13
N ASP A 558 -9.43 20.35 -13.40
CA ASP A 558 -9.94 18.98 -13.45
C ASP A 558 -9.66 18.22 -12.13
N GLY A 559 -8.83 18.76 -11.22
CA GLY A 559 -8.40 18.11 -10.00
C GLY A 559 -7.72 16.77 -10.24
N ARG A 560 -7.02 16.63 -11.37
CA ARG A 560 -6.28 15.43 -11.73
C ARG A 560 -5.08 15.78 -12.60
N LEU A 561 -4.08 14.90 -12.55
CA LEU A 561 -2.89 15.01 -13.39
C LEU A 561 -2.53 13.61 -13.92
N THR A 562 -2.21 13.53 -15.20
CA THR A 562 -1.76 12.28 -15.83
C THR A 562 -0.23 12.26 -15.88
N ASP A 563 0.38 11.21 -15.33
CA ASP A 563 1.83 11.04 -15.36
C ASP A 563 2.34 10.56 -16.73
N SER A 564 3.65 10.49 -16.88
CA SER A 564 4.30 10.04 -18.12
C SER A 564 4.03 8.57 -18.45
N GLN A 565 3.57 7.77 -17.47
CA GLN A 565 3.19 6.37 -17.66
C GLN A 565 1.71 6.21 -18.05
N GLY A 566 0.96 7.31 -18.14
CA GLY A 566 -0.46 7.32 -18.47
C GLY A 566 -1.39 7.08 -17.28
N ARG A 567 -0.87 7.07 -16.04
CA ARG A 567 -1.68 6.93 -14.83
C ARG A 567 -2.25 8.29 -14.43
N THR A 568 -3.51 8.33 -14.07
CA THR A 568 -4.20 9.54 -13.64
C THR A 568 -4.23 9.60 -12.11
N VAL A 569 -3.65 10.64 -11.54
CA VAL A 569 -3.61 10.90 -10.10
C VAL A 569 -4.63 11.98 -9.76
N SER A 570 -5.45 11.75 -8.72
CA SER A 570 -6.48 12.68 -8.25
C SER A 570 -5.93 13.64 -7.21
N PHE A 571 -6.24 14.93 -7.38
CA PHE A 571 -5.93 16.01 -6.45
C PHE A 571 -7.17 16.58 -5.75
N LYS A 572 -8.32 15.89 -5.86
CA LYS A 572 -9.61 16.39 -5.35
C LYS A 572 -9.65 16.57 -3.83
N ASP A 573 -8.91 15.74 -3.13
CA ASP A 573 -8.86 15.75 -1.67
C ASP A 573 -7.63 16.49 -1.14
N THR A 574 -6.92 17.27 -1.98
CA THR A 574 -5.77 18.09 -1.60
C THR A 574 -6.13 19.57 -1.44
N ILE A 575 -5.33 20.28 -0.64
CA ILE A 575 -5.30 21.75 -0.61
C ILE A 575 -3.99 22.18 -1.29
N ILE A 576 -4.07 23.09 -2.24
CA ILE A 576 -2.93 23.61 -2.98
C ILE A 576 -2.64 25.03 -2.53
N ILE A 577 -1.44 25.26 -2.02
CA ILE A 577 -0.94 26.57 -1.64
C ILE A 577 0.31 26.87 -2.46
N MET A 578 0.32 28.01 -3.08
CA MET A 578 1.46 28.56 -3.81
C MET A 578 1.93 29.81 -3.10
N THR A 579 3.21 29.93 -2.78
CA THR A 579 3.74 31.16 -2.18
C THR A 579 4.49 31.99 -3.22
N SER A 580 4.38 33.30 -3.12
CA SER A 580 5.12 34.23 -3.98
C SER A 580 5.61 35.43 -3.18
N ASN A 581 6.78 35.91 -3.54
CA ASN A 581 7.33 37.18 -3.11
C ASN A 581 7.10 38.29 -4.17
N ALA A 582 6.39 38.00 -5.25
CA ALA A 582 6.00 38.97 -6.25
C ALA A 582 5.15 40.07 -5.63
N GLY A 583 5.49 41.32 -5.90
CA GLY A 583 4.79 42.46 -5.28
C GLY A 583 5.58 43.18 -4.16
N GLN A 584 6.75 42.68 -3.78
CA GLN A 584 7.64 43.47 -2.93
C GLN A 584 8.06 44.76 -3.64
N GLY A 585 7.65 45.90 -3.09
CA GLY A 585 8.09 47.21 -3.61
C GLY A 585 7.01 48.05 -4.29
N ILE A 586 5.74 47.71 -4.18
CA ILE A 586 4.68 48.64 -4.52
C ILE A 586 4.74 49.80 -3.48
N LYS A 587 5.69 50.71 -3.71
CA LYS A 587 5.63 52.02 -3.03
C LYS A 587 4.40 52.73 -3.55
N GLU A 588 3.58 53.20 -2.65
CA GLU A 588 2.53 54.17 -2.95
C GLU A 588 3.15 55.33 -3.77
N ALA A 589 3.11 55.26 -5.07
CA ALA A 589 3.38 56.38 -5.90
C ALA A 589 2.14 57.27 -5.92
N SER A 590 1.91 57.96 -4.79
CA SER A 590 0.97 59.06 -4.73
C SER A 590 1.59 60.29 -5.34
N VAL A 591 1.56 60.43 -6.67
CA VAL A 591 1.68 61.76 -7.29
C VAL A 591 0.83 61.72 -8.57
N GLY A 592 -0.27 62.47 -8.57
CA GLY A 592 -1.01 62.86 -9.77
C GLY A 592 -2.49 62.53 -9.73
N PHE A 593 -3.29 63.57 -9.97
CA PHE A 593 -4.73 63.56 -10.20
C PHE A 593 -5.12 62.58 -11.32
N ALA A 594 -5.38 61.34 -11.04
CA ALA A 594 -6.14 60.44 -11.89
C ALA A 594 -6.62 59.22 -11.12
N ALA A 595 -7.94 59.24 -10.93
CA ALA A 595 -8.82 58.06 -10.68
C ALA A 595 -8.36 57.02 -9.69
N GLU A 596 -9.16 56.79 -8.71
CA GLU A 596 -9.27 55.66 -7.78
C GLU A 596 -9.13 54.29 -8.49
N ASN A 597 -7.90 53.92 -8.85
CA ASN A 597 -7.63 52.51 -9.04
C ASN A 597 -7.54 51.92 -7.65
N THR A 598 -8.48 51.04 -7.29
CA THR A 598 -8.53 50.35 -6.02
C THR A 598 -7.21 49.61 -5.81
N LYS A 599 -6.72 49.50 -4.56
CA LYS A 599 -5.52 48.73 -4.19
C LYS A 599 -5.52 47.33 -4.87
N GLU A 600 -6.68 46.73 -5.00
CA GLU A 600 -6.88 45.44 -5.68
C GLU A 600 -6.52 45.42 -7.18
N GLU A 601 -6.84 46.52 -7.91
CA GLU A 601 -6.49 46.58 -9.34
C GLU A 601 -5.01 46.76 -9.54
N GLN A 602 -4.35 47.54 -8.71
CA GLN A 602 -2.88 47.69 -8.73
C GLN A 602 -2.19 46.35 -8.37
N PHE A 603 -2.66 45.66 -7.38
CA PHE A 603 -2.16 44.35 -6.96
C PHE A 603 -2.31 43.31 -8.08
N LYS A 604 -3.49 43.20 -8.69
CA LYS A 604 -3.72 42.33 -9.85
C LYS A 604 -2.84 42.68 -11.05
N ARG A 605 -2.57 43.96 -11.26
CA ARG A 605 -1.70 44.42 -12.35
C ARG A 605 -0.24 44.01 -12.13
N VAL A 606 0.25 44.06 -10.91
CA VAL A 606 1.62 43.60 -10.58
C VAL A 606 1.73 42.09 -10.72
N LEU A 607 0.78 41.34 -10.22
CA LEU A 607 0.75 39.88 -10.37
C LEU A 607 0.66 39.45 -11.84
N GLY A 608 -0.01 40.26 -12.69
CA GLY A 608 -0.09 40.05 -14.14
C GLY A 608 1.26 40.14 -14.88
N GLN A 609 2.31 40.67 -14.25
CA GLN A 609 3.68 40.67 -14.80
C GLN A 609 4.37 39.31 -14.59
N TYR A 610 3.99 38.54 -13.60
CA TYR A 610 4.56 37.26 -13.23
C TYR A 610 3.70 36.09 -13.70
N PHE A 611 2.37 36.23 -13.63
CA PHE A 611 1.43 35.15 -13.88
C PHE A 611 0.43 35.53 -14.97
N LYS A 612 0.13 34.59 -15.86
CA LYS A 612 -0.90 34.81 -16.88
C LYS A 612 -2.29 34.95 -16.22
N PRO A 613 -3.17 35.82 -16.74
CA PRO A 613 -4.53 35.98 -16.20
C PRO A 613 -5.32 34.67 -16.14
N GLU A 614 -5.07 33.77 -17.09
CA GLU A 614 -5.69 32.44 -17.12
C GLU A 614 -5.39 31.64 -15.86
N PHE A 615 -4.16 31.68 -15.35
CA PHE A 615 -3.73 31.00 -14.15
C PHE A 615 -4.38 31.63 -12.90
N LEU A 616 -4.34 32.96 -12.78
CA LEU A 616 -4.91 33.67 -11.61
C LEU A 616 -6.43 33.46 -11.48
N ASN A 617 -7.16 33.36 -12.59
CA ASN A 617 -8.61 33.15 -12.58
C ASN A 617 -9.03 31.72 -12.21
N ARG A 618 -8.10 30.77 -12.09
CA ARG A 618 -8.40 29.39 -11.69
C ARG A 618 -8.18 29.11 -10.21
N LEU A 619 -7.53 30.04 -9.53
CA LEU A 619 -7.35 30.01 -8.08
C LEU A 619 -8.67 30.34 -7.39
N ASP A 620 -8.90 29.75 -6.21
CA ASP A 620 -10.06 30.06 -5.39
C ASP A 620 -9.93 31.44 -4.76
N ASP A 621 -8.69 31.82 -4.34
CA ASP A 621 -8.40 33.13 -3.81
C ASP A 621 -6.90 33.50 -3.90
N ILE A 622 -6.63 34.81 -3.95
CA ILE A 622 -5.29 35.36 -3.86
C ILE A 622 -5.20 36.09 -2.51
N VAL A 623 -4.35 35.59 -1.64
CA VAL A 623 -4.27 36.00 -0.24
C VAL A 623 -3.06 36.91 -0.04
N GLU A 624 -3.29 38.14 0.32
CA GLU A 624 -2.27 39.13 0.62
C GLU A 624 -1.79 39.00 2.07
N PHE A 625 -0.49 38.95 2.27
CA PHE A 625 0.16 38.96 3.59
C PHE A 625 0.80 40.30 3.84
N ASN A 626 0.41 40.94 4.93
CA ASN A 626 0.89 42.26 5.32
C ASN A 626 2.25 42.15 6.05
N PRO A 627 3.09 43.22 6.00
CA PRO A 627 4.25 43.32 6.87
C PRO A 627 3.83 43.31 8.34
N LEU A 628 4.65 42.66 9.17
CA LEU A 628 4.36 42.53 10.63
C LEU A 628 4.70 43.79 11.39
N GLU A 629 3.82 44.22 12.32
CA GLU A 629 4.05 45.30 13.25
C GLU A 629 4.87 44.85 14.49
N LYS A 630 5.50 45.82 15.19
CA LYS A 630 6.32 45.52 16.38
C LYS A 630 5.55 44.76 17.46
N LYS A 631 4.27 45.07 17.66
CA LYS A 631 3.40 44.38 18.63
C LYS A 631 3.12 42.91 18.26
N GLU A 632 3.07 42.61 16.98
CA GLU A 632 2.85 41.27 16.46
C GLU A 632 4.14 40.44 16.59
N LEU A 633 5.30 41.05 16.37
CA LEU A 633 6.59 40.42 16.55
C LEU A 633 6.84 39.97 17.99
N ILE A 634 6.40 40.77 19.00
CA ILE A 634 6.50 40.36 20.41
C ILE A 634 5.67 39.10 20.67
N LYS A 635 4.44 39.02 20.13
CA LYS A 635 3.60 37.83 20.27
C LYS A 635 4.22 36.61 19.56
N ILE A 636 4.90 36.81 18.45
CA ILE A 636 5.63 35.73 17.75
C ILE A 636 6.79 35.23 18.61
N VAL A 637 7.53 36.13 19.25
CA VAL A 637 8.57 35.77 20.23
C VAL A 637 7.97 34.95 21.38
N ASP A 638 6.81 35.36 21.93
CA ASP A 638 6.12 34.59 22.97
C ASP A 638 5.78 33.15 22.52
N LEU A 639 5.28 32.96 21.30
CA LEU A 639 5.00 31.63 20.75
C LEU A 639 6.29 30.81 20.55
N MET A 640 7.37 31.44 20.07
CA MET A 640 8.65 30.77 19.91
C MET A 640 9.23 30.32 21.25
N LEU A 641 9.19 31.19 22.27
CA LEU A 641 9.64 30.88 23.63
C LEU A 641 8.77 29.78 24.28
N ALA A 642 7.46 29.78 24.03
CA ALA A 642 6.59 28.70 24.50
C ALA A 642 6.97 27.35 23.88
N ASN A 643 7.36 27.32 22.60
CA ASN A 643 7.84 26.13 21.94
C ASN A 643 9.22 25.69 22.49
N THR A 644 10.14 26.62 22.74
CA THR A 644 11.42 26.33 23.40
C THR A 644 11.19 25.75 24.80
N ASN A 645 10.30 26.34 25.60
CA ASN A 645 9.93 25.81 26.92
C ASN A 645 9.34 24.40 26.84
N LYS A 646 8.54 24.10 25.83
CA LYS A 646 7.99 22.76 25.62
C LYS A 646 9.11 21.75 25.32
N MET A 647 10.13 22.11 24.53
CA MET A 647 11.28 21.23 24.23
C MET A 647 12.16 20.98 25.47
N ILE A 648 12.39 22.01 26.31
CA ILE A 648 13.26 21.84 27.49
C ILE A 648 12.51 21.29 28.71
N SER A 649 11.19 21.21 28.70
CA SER A 649 10.39 20.65 29.80
C SER A 649 10.72 19.19 30.12
N ASP A 650 11.15 18.40 29.11
CA ASP A 650 11.61 17.02 29.28
C ASP A 650 12.89 16.92 30.17
N HIS A 651 13.63 18.03 30.27
CA HIS A 651 14.80 18.15 31.13
C HIS A 651 14.52 18.84 32.46
N ASN A 652 13.22 19.05 32.83
CA ASN A 652 12.78 19.80 34.01
C ASN A 652 13.29 21.26 34.04
N LEU A 653 13.51 21.85 32.88
CA LEU A 653 13.94 23.23 32.72
C LEU A 653 12.76 24.09 32.26
N HIS A 654 12.64 25.26 32.82
CA HIS A 654 11.68 26.28 32.41
C HIS A 654 12.36 27.65 32.36
N ILE A 655 12.13 28.40 31.28
CA ILE A 655 12.67 29.76 31.14
C ILE A 655 11.55 30.79 31.08
N ASN A 656 11.66 31.82 31.87
CA ASN A 656 10.79 32.97 31.84
C ASN A 656 11.56 34.18 31.29
N VAL A 657 11.07 34.83 30.24
CA VAL A 657 11.74 35.93 29.57
C VAL A 657 10.98 37.21 29.90
N THR A 658 11.66 38.22 30.44
CA THR A 658 11.02 39.51 30.79
C THR A 658 10.60 40.29 29.54
N ASP A 659 9.60 41.19 29.67
CA ASP A 659 9.12 41.97 28.55
C ASP A 659 10.20 42.89 27.96
N SER A 660 11.12 43.38 28.78
CA SER A 660 12.30 44.18 28.36
C SER A 660 13.26 43.31 27.49
N ALA A 661 13.48 42.05 27.86
CA ALA A 661 14.28 41.13 27.06
C ALA A 661 13.58 40.76 25.73
N LYS A 662 12.26 40.56 25.73
CA LYS A 662 11.49 40.32 24.50
C LYS A 662 11.54 41.50 23.53
N GLU A 663 11.41 42.71 24.03
CA GLU A 663 11.56 43.90 23.18
C GLU A 663 12.95 44.00 22.55
N LYS A 664 14.01 43.63 23.30
CA LYS A 664 15.38 43.59 22.82
C LYS A 664 15.57 42.52 21.74
N LEU A 665 15.02 41.33 21.95
CA LEU A 665 15.02 40.27 20.93
C LEU A 665 14.37 40.70 19.62
N VAL A 666 13.25 41.42 19.71
CA VAL A 666 12.56 41.95 18.53
C VAL A 666 13.39 43.03 17.85
N GLU A 667 14.07 43.90 18.62
CA GLU A 667 14.90 44.98 18.07
C GLU A 667 16.10 44.44 17.30
N GLU A 668 16.76 43.40 17.81
CA GLU A 668 17.92 42.72 17.18
C GLU A 668 17.52 41.77 16.06
N GLY A 669 16.42 41.04 16.25
CA GLY A 669 15.96 39.99 15.32
C GLY A 669 15.04 40.48 14.21
N TYR A 670 14.57 41.74 14.19
CA TYR A 670 13.71 42.24 13.13
C TYR A 670 14.48 42.91 11.99
N ASN A 671 14.23 42.44 10.78
CA ASN A 671 14.73 43.06 9.57
C ASN A 671 13.55 43.33 8.61
N PRO A 672 13.29 44.57 8.20
CA PRO A 672 12.19 44.90 7.30
C PRO A 672 12.17 44.12 5.98
N ALA A 673 13.36 43.70 5.50
CA ALA A 673 13.50 42.93 4.27
C ALA A 673 13.28 41.42 4.47
N MET A 674 13.52 40.91 5.68
CA MET A 674 13.46 39.48 6.00
C MET A 674 12.32 39.09 6.95
N GLY A 675 11.57 40.09 7.46
CA GLY A 675 10.47 39.91 8.39
C GLY A 675 10.88 39.29 9.71
N ALA A 676 10.08 38.35 10.23
CA ALA A 676 10.36 37.65 11.48
C ALA A 676 11.35 36.48 11.34
N ARG A 677 11.88 36.18 10.15
CA ARG A 677 12.76 35.04 9.93
C ARG A 677 14.06 35.06 10.77
N PRO A 678 14.72 36.21 10.98
CA PRO A 678 15.92 36.27 11.80
C PRO A 678 15.65 36.08 13.31
N LEU A 679 14.43 36.36 13.80
CA LEU A 679 14.07 36.21 15.21
C LEU A 679 14.40 34.83 15.79
N ARG A 680 14.21 33.77 15.03
CA ARG A 680 14.53 32.43 15.47
C ARG A 680 16.03 32.27 15.80
N ARG A 681 16.87 32.83 14.94
CA ARG A 681 18.32 32.82 15.16
C ARG A 681 18.72 33.67 16.36
N THR A 682 18.12 34.84 16.50
CA THR A 682 18.35 35.71 17.67
C THR A 682 17.92 35.02 18.97
N ILE A 683 16.78 34.33 19.00
CA ILE A 683 16.34 33.54 20.15
C ILE A 683 17.32 32.42 20.44
N GLN A 684 17.82 31.73 19.43
CA GLN A 684 18.82 30.70 19.60
C GLN A 684 20.11 31.25 20.23
N GLU A 685 20.69 32.29 19.65
CA GLU A 685 21.97 32.89 20.11
C GLU A 685 21.84 33.57 21.49
N GLU A 686 20.71 34.29 21.73
CA GLU A 686 20.54 35.10 22.94
C GLU A 686 19.86 34.37 24.11
N ILE A 687 19.10 33.31 23.83
CA ILE A 687 18.39 32.55 24.86
C ILE A 687 18.88 31.11 24.92
N GLU A 688 18.77 30.31 23.86
CA GLU A 688 19.00 28.88 23.91
C GLU A 688 20.47 28.56 24.23
N ASP A 689 21.43 29.21 23.56
CA ASP A 689 22.85 29.02 23.79
C ASP A 689 23.25 29.49 25.22
N LYS A 690 22.76 30.63 25.68
CA LYS A 690 23.02 31.13 27.03
C LYS A 690 22.40 30.28 28.14
N VAL A 691 21.19 29.70 27.88
CA VAL A 691 20.59 28.75 28.81
C VAL A 691 21.40 27.47 28.89
N ALA A 692 21.88 26.97 27.74
CA ALA A 692 22.74 25.78 27.71
C ALA A 692 24.03 26.00 28.51
N ASP A 693 24.73 27.12 28.28
CA ASP A 693 25.95 27.49 29.02
C ASP A 693 25.67 27.59 30.52
N TYR A 694 24.59 28.29 30.90
CA TYR A 694 24.23 28.45 32.31
C TYR A 694 23.92 27.14 33.02
N THR A 695 23.21 26.24 32.32
CA THR A 695 22.84 24.91 32.86
C THR A 695 24.03 23.99 33.00
N LEU A 696 25.04 24.10 32.12
CA LEU A 696 26.29 23.36 32.22
C LEU A 696 27.12 23.79 33.44
N ASP A 697 27.08 25.08 33.80
CA ASP A 697 27.78 25.62 34.96
C ASP A 697 27.00 25.42 36.29
N HIS A 698 25.66 25.26 36.22
CA HIS A 698 24.74 25.17 37.37
C HIS A 698 23.80 24.00 37.23
N SER A 699 24.21 22.82 37.66
CA SER A 699 23.49 21.54 37.50
C SER A 699 22.12 21.46 38.22
N ASP A 700 21.82 22.36 39.13
CA ASP A 700 20.59 22.38 39.96
C ASP A 700 19.57 23.45 39.51
N ALA A 701 19.80 24.11 38.37
CA ALA A 701 18.93 25.16 37.85
C ALA A 701 17.72 24.54 37.18
N ASN A 702 16.49 24.83 37.67
CA ASN A 702 15.26 24.36 37.13
C ASN A 702 14.39 25.48 36.51
N ASP A 703 14.28 26.61 37.21
CA ASP A 703 13.52 27.78 36.78
C ASP A 703 14.46 28.95 36.50
N LEU A 704 14.57 29.33 35.23
CA LEU A 704 15.50 30.36 34.76
C LEU A 704 14.73 31.62 34.36
N ILE A 705 15.34 32.78 34.61
CA ILE A 705 14.85 34.06 34.14
C ILE A 705 15.87 34.68 33.19
N ALA A 706 15.42 35.10 32.02
CA ALA A 706 16.16 35.92 31.08
C ALA A 706 15.73 37.38 31.23
N ASP A 707 16.63 38.23 31.72
CA ASP A 707 16.37 39.64 31.91
C ASP A 707 17.40 40.54 31.20
N LEU A 708 17.03 41.78 30.96
CA LEU A 708 17.86 42.75 30.26
C LEU A 708 18.68 43.54 31.30
N VAL A 709 20.00 43.27 31.39
CA VAL A 709 20.95 43.99 32.26
C VAL A 709 22.02 44.63 31.38
N ASP A 710 22.25 45.91 31.54
CA ASP A 710 23.25 46.69 30.77
C ASP A 710 23.15 46.48 29.24
N ASN A 711 21.92 46.43 28.72
CA ASN A 711 21.61 46.23 27.30
C ASN A 711 22.01 44.83 26.75
N GLN A 712 22.27 43.86 27.62
CA GLN A 712 22.54 42.45 27.30
C GLN A 712 21.52 41.54 28.00
N ILE A 713 21.15 40.45 27.33
CA ILE A 713 20.27 39.47 27.95
C ILE A 713 21.11 38.57 28.82
N VAL A 714 20.79 38.49 30.09
CA VAL A 714 21.48 37.69 31.10
C VAL A 714 20.54 36.63 31.65
N ILE A 715 21.03 35.40 31.78
CA ILE A 715 20.26 34.27 32.36
C ILE A 715 20.65 34.17 33.84
N SER A 716 19.64 34.08 34.71
CA SER A 716 19.81 33.86 36.14
C SER A 716 18.78 32.82 36.64
N ASN A 717 19.07 32.26 37.81
CA ASN A 717 18.12 31.38 38.51
C ASN A 717 17.02 32.24 39.15
N ASN A 718 15.75 31.79 39.12
CA ASN A 718 14.63 32.53 39.71
C ASN A 718 14.66 32.55 41.24
#